data_407f0ab083c8304b0d5b29a2448d31ca
#
_entry.id   407f0ab083c8304b0d5b29a2448d31ca
#
_cell.length_a   1.000
_cell.length_b   1.000
_cell.length_c   1.000
_cell.angle_alpha   90.00
_cell.angle_beta   90.00
_cell.angle_gamma   90.00
#
_symmetry.space_group_name_H-M   'P 1'
#
loop_
_entity.id
_entity.type
_entity.pdbx_description
1 polymer ?
#
loop_
_entity_poly.entity_id
_entity_poly.type
_entity_poly.pdbx_seq_one_letter_code
_entity_poly.pdbx_strand_id
1 'polypeptide(L)'
;ALSVLGAKRWGDGYIQGTNFEGYNWFVNISKRINDRHQLSLTAFGAPQKHAQRHALDDGLKIEEWQKAKNFMGEKDMYRYNAEYGFDKNGRQRYSHFNEYHKPQISLNHQWQIDYKSSLSTALYMSIGRGSGYSGQGRTSADRNMWKGTNYGVLNTTFRNPDGTFAYDKIQEMNAASPDGSRMIMSKSNNNHMWYGLLSTYTNQISKSLELSAGIDVRYYIGEHNNEIIDLYDGKYFIDDSSRANVKPEQNAAAADPNWVYEKLQVGDKVYRDYDGHVQQEGVFAQLEWTKKNLNAFVSGSVSNTGYWRYDRFYYDAAHAESEHVNFIGYTVKGGANYNINEKHNVFANLGYISRAPFFSGGAFLQSTTSNVKNPDPLNEKVFSAEIGYGFRSGILSVNLNGYYTLWMDKSVVRSSSMANGDYARVNLSGVDARHMGLELDFVLRPNRWLDVTGMLSLGDWQWDSDSKGYIYDTQGQPLTKALDGTVASGIMAEDHAWLNLKQKGIKVGGSAQTTGALGVTVRPMKGLRVSADWNAYGNNYADFYIGSNTSLNGNSTVDVKDPWKIPWGHQLDLSASYAFKIGNVRATIYGNVNNVYDYNYIMDAQCAAADEGIWQNVYAVMYSFGRTYTVRLKINF
;
A
#
# COMPACT_ATOMS: atom_id res chain seq x y z
N ALA A 1 -32.86 11.21 -11.36
CA ALA A 1 -32.01 12.16 -10.63
C ALA A 1 -30.64 12.24 -11.30
N LEU A 2 -30.04 13.39 -11.27
CA LEU A 2 -28.66 13.65 -11.72
C LEU A 2 -27.88 14.25 -10.54
N SER A 3 -26.69 13.72 -10.26
CA SER A 3 -25.76 14.29 -9.30
C SER A 3 -24.39 14.41 -9.95
N VAL A 4 -23.76 15.57 -9.83
CA VAL A 4 -22.44 15.86 -10.40
C VAL A 4 -21.58 16.54 -9.32
N LEU A 5 -20.31 16.16 -9.23
CA LEU A 5 -19.32 16.81 -8.39
C LEU A 5 -18.02 16.99 -9.18
N GLY A 6 -17.40 18.16 -9.03
CA GLY A 6 -16.05 18.44 -9.51
C GLY A 6 -15.26 19.15 -8.42
N ALA A 7 -14.00 18.78 -8.22
CA ALA A 7 -13.10 19.45 -7.29
C ALA A 7 -11.67 19.45 -7.85
N LYS A 8 -10.91 20.48 -7.51
CA LYS A 8 -9.47 20.59 -7.77
C LYS A 8 -8.75 20.91 -6.47
N ARG A 9 -7.57 20.32 -6.28
CA ARG A 9 -6.62 20.70 -5.24
C ARG A 9 -5.20 20.72 -5.79
N TRP A 10 -4.39 21.62 -5.30
CA TRP A 10 -2.99 21.75 -5.73
C TRP A 10 -2.16 22.42 -4.62
N GLY A 11 -0.85 22.31 -4.71
CA GLY A 11 0.07 22.97 -3.78
C GLY A 11 1.50 22.53 -3.99
N ASP A 12 2.40 23.19 -3.26
CA ASP A 12 3.84 22.91 -3.33
C ASP A 12 4.25 21.73 -2.44
N GLY A 13 3.33 21.23 -1.60
CA GLY A 13 3.61 20.20 -0.62
C GLY A 13 4.31 20.75 0.63
N TYR A 14 4.37 19.94 1.69
CA TYR A 14 5.11 20.28 2.90
C TYR A 14 6.61 19.97 2.75
N ILE A 15 6.94 18.84 2.13
CA ILE A 15 8.30 18.40 1.87
C ILE A 15 8.88 19.18 0.68
N GLN A 16 10.17 19.50 0.71
CA GLN A 16 10.87 20.19 -0.34
C GLN A 16 10.67 19.51 -1.70
N GLY A 17 10.16 20.28 -2.69
CA GLY A 17 9.98 19.82 -4.06
C GLY A 17 8.84 18.82 -4.29
N THR A 18 7.93 18.61 -3.33
CA THR A 18 6.83 17.66 -3.45
C THR A 18 5.51 18.31 -3.89
N ASN A 19 5.57 19.09 -4.96
CA ASN A 19 4.39 19.70 -5.55
C ASN A 19 3.36 18.64 -6.01
N PHE A 20 2.08 19.00 -5.91
CA PHE A 20 0.99 18.12 -6.28
C PHE A 20 -0.16 18.86 -6.97
N GLU A 21 -0.87 18.14 -7.81
CA GLU A 21 -2.12 18.57 -8.43
C GLU A 21 -3.08 17.37 -8.54
N GLY A 22 -4.32 17.56 -8.15
CA GLY A 22 -5.33 16.51 -8.19
C GLY A 22 -6.73 17.06 -8.46
N TYR A 23 -7.54 16.22 -9.08
CA TYR A 23 -8.94 16.49 -9.38
C TYR A 23 -9.79 15.35 -8.82
N ASN A 24 -11.03 15.66 -8.48
CA ASN A 24 -12.05 14.65 -8.21
C ASN A 24 -13.26 14.97 -9.06
N TRP A 25 -13.82 13.97 -9.68
CA TRP A 25 -15.06 14.08 -10.42
C TRP A 25 -15.98 12.90 -10.09
N PHE A 26 -17.27 13.17 -10.11
CA PHE A 26 -18.31 12.19 -9.86
C PHE A 26 -19.55 12.55 -10.66
N VAL A 27 -20.16 11.53 -11.27
CA VAL A 27 -21.45 11.64 -11.97
C VAL A 27 -22.31 10.46 -11.56
N ASN A 28 -23.54 10.72 -11.18
CA ASN A 28 -24.55 9.69 -10.98
C ASN A 28 -25.83 10.09 -11.72
N ILE A 29 -26.35 9.18 -12.52
CA ILE A 29 -27.64 9.29 -13.20
C ILE A 29 -28.48 8.13 -12.73
N SER A 30 -29.59 8.41 -12.03
CA SER A 30 -30.51 7.39 -11.59
C SER A 30 -31.91 7.62 -12.15
N LYS A 31 -32.54 6.53 -12.58
CA LYS A 31 -33.90 6.52 -13.11
C LYS A 31 -34.70 5.39 -12.48
N ARG A 32 -35.82 5.74 -11.86
CA ARG A 32 -36.85 4.79 -11.51
C ARG A 32 -37.66 4.50 -12.78
N ILE A 33 -37.56 3.27 -13.28
CA ILE A 33 -38.25 2.85 -14.51
C ILE A 33 -39.75 2.64 -14.21
N ASN A 34 -40.01 1.96 -13.09
CA ASN A 34 -41.35 1.72 -12.53
C ASN A 34 -41.21 1.44 -11.02
N ASP A 35 -42.29 0.99 -10.37
CA ASP A 35 -42.30 0.75 -8.92
C ASP A 35 -41.41 -0.41 -8.47
N ARG A 36 -40.96 -1.25 -9.40
CA ARG A 36 -40.14 -2.44 -9.10
C ARG A 36 -38.70 -2.30 -9.60
N HIS A 37 -38.42 -1.43 -10.56
CA HIS A 37 -37.12 -1.36 -11.22
C HIS A 37 -36.50 0.04 -11.14
N GLN A 38 -35.28 0.12 -10.65
CA GLN A 38 -34.46 1.32 -10.67
C GLN A 38 -33.10 1.00 -11.31
N LEU A 39 -32.64 1.88 -12.20
CA LEU A 39 -31.29 1.86 -12.76
C LEU A 39 -30.52 3.06 -12.28
N SER A 40 -29.23 2.87 -12.01
CA SER A 40 -28.30 3.94 -11.67
C SER A 40 -26.97 3.70 -12.35
N LEU A 41 -26.54 4.66 -13.15
CA LEU A 41 -25.18 4.73 -13.72
C LEU A 41 -24.36 5.66 -12.85
N THR A 42 -23.28 5.13 -12.26
CA THR A 42 -22.34 5.90 -11.43
C THR A 42 -20.97 5.85 -12.07
N ALA A 43 -20.32 7.01 -12.21
CA ALA A 43 -18.95 7.12 -12.66
C ALA A 43 -18.20 8.13 -11.80
N PHE A 44 -16.97 7.78 -11.39
CA PHE A 44 -16.12 8.69 -10.63
C PHE A 44 -14.64 8.42 -10.86
N GLY A 45 -13.82 9.43 -10.57
CA GLY A 45 -12.37 9.31 -10.67
C GLY A 45 -11.66 10.46 -9.97
N ALA A 46 -10.37 10.23 -9.73
CA ALA A 46 -9.50 11.17 -9.04
C ALA A 46 -8.12 11.23 -9.74
N PRO A 47 -8.01 11.85 -10.92
CA PRO A 47 -6.72 12.03 -11.57
C PRO A 47 -5.81 12.90 -10.69
N GLN A 48 -4.57 12.46 -10.51
CA GLN A 48 -3.59 13.20 -9.72
C GLN A 48 -2.17 12.95 -10.18
N LYS A 49 -1.31 13.93 -9.91
CA LYS A 49 0.13 13.87 -10.09
C LYS A 49 0.84 14.53 -8.91
N HIS A 50 1.92 13.95 -8.46
CA HIS A 50 2.70 14.50 -7.35
C HIS A 50 4.12 13.98 -7.33
N ALA A 51 5.05 14.83 -6.90
CA ALA A 51 6.38 14.43 -6.54
C ALA A 51 6.41 13.83 -5.12
N GLN A 52 7.41 13.02 -4.83
CA GLN A 52 7.52 12.28 -3.57
C GLN A 52 8.90 12.44 -2.95
N ARG A 53 8.97 12.21 -1.64
CA ARG A 53 10.14 11.78 -0.90
C ARG A 53 9.88 10.32 -0.50
N HIS A 54 10.66 9.40 -1.03
CA HIS A 54 10.49 7.97 -0.80
C HIS A 54 11.11 7.56 0.54
N ALA A 55 10.40 6.78 1.36
CA ALA A 55 10.85 6.46 2.71
C ALA A 55 12.19 5.71 2.73
N LEU A 56 12.33 4.68 1.90
CA LEU A 56 13.52 3.82 1.88
C LEU A 56 14.72 4.45 1.16
N ASP A 57 14.46 5.26 0.13
CA ASP A 57 15.51 5.80 -0.73
C ASP A 57 15.96 7.20 -0.29
N ASP A 58 15.16 7.90 0.56
CA ASP A 58 15.40 9.27 1.01
C ASP A 58 15.37 9.45 2.53
N GLY A 59 14.90 8.44 3.27
CA GLY A 59 14.84 8.49 4.72
C GLY A 59 16.23 8.43 5.35
N LEU A 60 16.56 9.43 6.16
CA LEU A 60 17.85 9.55 6.81
C LEU A 60 17.87 8.78 8.15
N LYS A 61 19.07 8.43 8.62
CA LYS A 61 19.30 8.09 10.03
C LYS A 61 19.09 9.32 10.91
N ILE A 62 18.80 9.10 12.20
CA ILE A 62 18.57 10.21 13.15
C ILE A 62 19.75 11.19 13.16
N GLU A 63 20.97 10.69 13.16
CA GLU A 63 22.20 11.51 13.13
C GLU A 63 22.37 12.27 11.80
N GLU A 64 21.99 11.67 10.69
CA GLU A 64 22.12 12.27 9.36
C GLU A 64 21.15 13.44 9.14
N TRP A 65 20.03 13.49 9.85
CA TRP A 65 19.13 14.65 9.83
C TRP A 65 19.82 15.95 10.26
N GLN A 66 20.91 15.89 11.02
CA GLN A 66 21.72 17.07 11.35
C GLN A 66 22.41 17.67 10.12
N LYS A 67 22.72 16.86 9.09
CA LYS A 67 23.22 17.38 7.80
C LYS A 67 22.16 18.18 7.06
N ALA A 68 20.90 17.71 7.10
CA ALA A 68 19.76 18.45 6.54
C ALA A 68 19.55 19.81 7.22
N LYS A 69 19.87 19.94 8.51
CA LYS A 69 19.90 21.22 9.23
C LYS A 69 20.86 22.23 8.58
N ASN A 70 22.00 21.78 8.08
CA ASN A 70 22.96 22.66 7.41
C ASN A 70 22.44 23.19 6.07
N PHE A 71 21.53 22.46 5.40
CA PHE A 71 20.94 22.84 4.12
C PHE A 71 19.64 23.66 4.28
N MET A 72 18.80 23.31 5.25
CA MET A 72 17.45 23.83 5.41
C MET A 72 17.27 24.74 6.63
N GLY A 73 18.24 24.76 7.56
CA GLY A 73 18.09 25.35 8.88
C GLY A 73 17.37 24.42 9.86
N GLU A 74 17.44 24.74 11.15
CA GLU A 74 16.92 23.90 12.24
C GLU A 74 15.42 23.66 12.17
N LYS A 75 14.67 24.70 11.81
CA LYS A 75 13.20 24.65 11.75
C LYS A 75 12.68 23.76 10.62
N ASP A 76 13.33 23.78 9.46
CA ASP A 76 12.83 23.14 8.25
C ASP A 76 13.60 21.86 7.88
N MET A 77 14.54 21.40 8.71
CA MET A 77 15.38 20.24 8.38
C MET A 77 14.58 18.96 8.04
N TYR A 78 13.45 18.74 8.70
CA TYR A 78 12.60 17.57 8.43
C TYR A 78 11.79 17.65 7.13
N ARG A 79 11.80 18.82 6.49
CA ARG A 79 11.24 19.03 5.14
C ARG A 79 12.24 18.71 4.02
N TYR A 80 13.52 18.49 4.37
CA TYR A 80 14.54 18.16 3.40
C TYR A 80 14.19 16.93 2.58
N ASN A 81 14.43 17.03 1.28
CA ASN A 81 14.28 15.92 0.33
C ASN A 81 15.64 15.68 -0.36
N ALA A 82 16.23 14.53 -0.11
CA ALA A 82 17.55 14.18 -0.61
C ALA A 82 17.62 14.04 -2.14
N GLU A 83 16.49 13.96 -2.82
CA GLU A 83 16.39 13.89 -4.29
C GLU A 83 15.94 15.20 -4.94
N TYR A 84 15.71 16.26 -4.15
CA TYR A 84 15.35 17.56 -4.69
C TYR A 84 16.55 18.21 -5.39
N GLY A 85 16.38 18.58 -6.66
CA GLY A 85 17.46 19.20 -7.41
C GLY A 85 17.06 19.60 -8.83
N PHE A 86 18.08 20.03 -9.61
CA PHE A 86 17.88 20.68 -10.90
C PHE A 86 18.80 20.09 -11.97
N ASP A 87 18.35 20.16 -13.22
CA ASP A 87 19.16 19.85 -14.39
C ASP A 87 20.08 21.06 -14.77
N LYS A 88 20.94 20.87 -15.77
CA LYS A 88 21.85 21.91 -16.29
C LYS A 88 21.15 23.18 -16.82
N ASN A 89 19.82 23.10 -17.09
CA ASN A 89 19.02 24.23 -17.53
C ASN A 89 18.25 24.90 -16.37
N GLY A 90 18.51 24.50 -15.11
CA GLY A 90 17.83 25.01 -13.93
C GLY A 90 16.39 24.51 -13.76
N ARG A 91 15.97 23.45 -14.48
CA ARG A 91 14.66 22.87 -14.32
C ARG A 91 14.68 21.82 -13.22
N GLN A 92 13.69 21.89 -12.31
CA GLN A 92 13.52 20.86 -11.28
C GLN A 92 13.30 19.49 -11.91
N ARG A 93 14.02 18.50 -11.39
CA ARG A 93 13.92 17.09 -11.80
C ARG A 93 13.44 16.25 -10.60
N TYR A 94 13.00 15.03 -10.90
CA TYR A 94 12.44 14.13 -9.91
C TYR A 94 13.02 12.73 -10.09
N SER A 95 13.46 12.10 -9.02
CA SER A 95 13.73 10.66 -8.99
C SER A 95 12.46 9.87 -8.67
N HIS A 96 11.58 10.44 -7.83
CA HIS A 96 10.28 9.87 -7.51
C HIS A 96 9.13 10.84 -7.83
N PHE A 97 8.30 10.45 -8.77
CA PHE A 97 7.11 11.18 -9.20
C PHE A 97 6.01 10.21 -9.57
N ASN A 98 4.79 10.46 -9.14
CA ASN A 98 3.63 9.64 -9.46
C ASN A 98 2.56 10.45 -10.19
N GLU A 99 1.95 9.80 -11.19
CA GLU A 99 0.71 10.27 -11.81
C GLU A 99 -0.23 9.09 -12.03
N TYR A 100 -1.51 9.27 -11.73
CA TYR A 100 -2.49 8.22 -12.00
C TYR A 100 -3.92 8.74 -12.11
N HIS A 101 -4.72 8.00 -12.85
CA HIS A 101 -6.16 8.11 -12.93
C HIS A 101 -6.77 6.71 -13.03
N LYS A 102 -7.55 6.33 -12.03
CA LYS A 102 -8.20 5.02 -11.90
C LYS A 102 -9.71 5.23 -11.76
N PRO A 103 -10.42 5.60 -12.86
CA PRO A 103 -11.87 5.81 -12.81
C PRO A 103 -12.59 4.49 -12.59
N GLN A 104 -13.73 4.57 -11.95
CA GLN A 104 -14.66 3.45 -11.83
C GLN A 104 -16.02 3.83 -12.38
N ILE A 105 -16.62 2.93 -13.14
CA ILE A 105 -17.95 3.07 -13.73
C ILE A 105 -18.77 1.85 -13.29
N SER A 106 -20.00 2.07 -12.81
CA SER A 106 -20.90 0.99 -12.43
C SER A 106 -22.31 1.27 -12.92
N LEU A 107 -22.93 0.24 -13.49
CA LEU A 107 -24.38 0.19 -13.78
C LEU A 107 -25.04 -0.69 -12.71
N ASN A 108 -25.89 -0.08 -11.91
CA ASN A 108 -26.57 -0.73 -10.80
C ASN A 108 -28.05 -0.88 -11.12
N HIS A 109 -28.57 -2.07 -11.01
CA HIS A 109 -29.98 -2.40 -11.16
C HIS A 109 -30.54 -2.89 -9.82
N GLN A 110 -31.58 -2.25 -9.37
CA GLN A 110 -32.38 -2.68 -8.22
C GLN A 110 -33.71 -3.20 -8.72
N TRP A 111 -34.03 -4.44 -8.42
CA TRP A 111 -35.29 -5.09 -8.75
C TRP A 111 -36.02 -5.52 -7.49
N GLN A 112 -37.14 -4.88 -7.18
CA GLN A 112 -38.10 -5.34 -6.18
C GLN A 112 -39.00 -6.40 -6.80
N ILE A 113 -38.70 -7.67 -6.60
CA ILE A 113 -39.40 -8.81 -7.21
C ILE A 113 -40.80 -8.85 -6.64
N ASP A 114 -40.92 -8.85 -5.32
CA ASP A 114 -42.16 -8.77 -4.56
C ASP A 114 -41.93 -8.06 -3.22
N TYR A 115 -42.90 -8.10 -2.29
CA TYR A 115 -42.78 -7.42 -1.00
C TYR A 115 -41.77 -8.05 -0.04
N LYS A 116 -41.28 -9.26 -0.32
CA LYS A 116 -40.27 -9.98 0.47
C LYS A 116 -38.91 -10.06 -0.21
N SER A 117 -38.87 -9.95 -1.52
CA SER A 117 -37.70 -10.32 -2.31
C SER A 117 -37.20 -9.19 -3.16
N SER A 118 -35.88 -8.99 -3.18
CA SER A 118 -35.22 -8.06 -4.07
C SER A 118 -33.95 -8.66 -4.69
N LEU A 119 -33.57 -8.16 -5.85
CA LEU A 119 -32.33 -8.49 -6.53
C LEU A 119 -31.57 -7.18 -6.83
N SER A 120 -30.35 -7.08 -6.32
CA SER A 120 -29.42 -5.98 -6.60
C SER A 120 -28.30 -6.50 -7.48
N THR A 121 -28.11 -5.92 -8.64
CA THR A 121 -27.05 -6.31 -9.58
C THR A 121 -26.22 -5.10 -9.97
N ALA A 122 -24.90 -5.21 -9.83
CA ALA A 122 -23.93 -4.22 -10.24
C ALA A 122 -23.00 -4.80 -11.31
N LEU A 123 -22.99 -4.20 -12.49
CA LEU A 123 -21.94 -4.37 -13.48
C LEU A 123 -20.95 -3.21 -13.29
N TYR A 124 -19.69 -3.50 -13.15
CA TYR A 124 -18.69 -2.45 -12.95
C TYR A 124 -17.43 -2.67 -13.78
N MET A 125 -16.75 -1.57 -14.08
CA MET A 125 -15.47 -1.58 -14.76
C MET A 125 -14.58 -0.44 -14.27
N SER A 126 -13.26 -0.66 -14.36
CA SER A 126 -12.23 0.37 -14.19
C SER A 126 -11.16 0.19 -15.25
N ILE A 127 -10.82 1.27 -15.95
CA ILE A 127 -9.69 1.31 -16.86
C ILE A 127 -8.75 2.36 -16.32
N GLY A 128 -7.77 1.89 -15.52
CA GLY A 128 -6.84 2.73 -14.81
C GLY A 128 -5.52 2.89 -15.54
N ARG A 129 -4.97 4.09 -15.49
CA ARG A 129 -3.61 4.40 -15.90
C ARG A 129 -2.86 5.00 -14.73
N GLY A 130 -1.66 4.50 -14.49
CA GLY A 130 -0.83 4.98 -13.40
C GLY A 130 0.64 4.72 -13.68
N SER A 131 1.47 5.65 -13.25
CA SER A 131 2.91 5.52 -13.41
C SER A 131 3.68 6.26 -12.34
N GLY A 132 4.89 5.79 -12.09
CA GLY A 132 5.86 6.44 -11.25
C GLY A 132 7.23 6.52 -11.93
N TYR A 133 8.03 7.52 -11.60
CA TYR A 133 9.40 7.56 -12.07
C TYR A 133 10.23 6.47 -11.40
N SER A 134 11.13 5.86 -12.16
CA SER A 134 12.01 4.78 -11.73
C SER A 134 13.37 4.93 -12.42
N GLY A 135 14.34 5.40 -11.68
CA GLY A 135 15.72 5.53 -12.17
C GLY A 135 16.34 4.17 -12.47
N GLN A 136 16.94 4.03 -13.64
CA GLN A 136 17.64 2.83 -14.08
C GLN A 136 19.15 3.13 -14.24
N GLY A 137 19.95 2.08 -14.17
CA GLY A 137 21.39 2.16 -14.34
C GLY A 137 21.94 0.88 -14.98
N ARG A 138 23.04 0.98 -15.72
CA ARG A 138 23.70 -0.17 -16.36
C ARG A 138 24.16 -1.22 -15.34
N THR A 139 24.58 -0.76 -14.18
CA THR A 139 24.96 -1.61 -13.04
C THR A 139 24.05 -1.37 -11.85
N SER A 140 24.05 -2.28 -10.88
CA SER A 140 23.36 -2.08 -9.60
C SER A 140 23.91 -0.85 -8.86
N ALA A 141 25.21 -0.57 -8.98
CA ALA A 141 25.83 0.63 -8.42
C ALA A 141 25.28 1.91 -9.06
N ASP A 142 25.21 1.98 -10.41
CA ASP A 142 24.63 3.12 -11.12
C ASP A 142 23.15 3.31 -10.76
N ARG A 143 22.37 2.23 -10.64
CA ARG A 143 20.97 2.30 -10.21
C ARG A 143 20.81 2.85 -8.80
N ASN A 144 21.68 2.44 -7.87
CA ASN A 144 21.64 2.92 -6.50
C ASN A 144 22.05 4.40 -6.37
N MET A 145 22.72 5.00 -7.35
CA MET A 145 23.06 6.42 -7.34
C MET A 145 21.86 7.35 -7.50
N TRP A 146 20.71 6.84 -7.99
CA TRP A 146 19.45 7.60 -7.99
C TRP A 146 18.87 7.85 -6.60
N LYS A 147 19.28 7.06 -5.60
CA LYS A 147 18.77 7.18 -4.24
C LYS A 147 19.40 8.35 -3.53
N GLY A 148 18.61 9.12 -2.83
CA GLY A 148 19.08 10.22 -1.99
C GLY A 148 19.89 9.74 -0.79
N THR A 149 19.65 8.51 -0.32
CA THR A 149 20.38 7.87 0.79
C THR A 149 20.76 6.43 0.47
N ASN A 150 21.76 5.93 1.20
CA ASN A 150 22.10 4.52 1.24
C ASN A 150 22.00 4.05 2.70
N TYR A 151 21.00 3.21 3.02
CA TYR A 151 20.68 2.79 4.40
C TYR A 151 20.69 3.98 5.39
N GLY A 152 20.01 5.05 5.00
CA GLY A 152 19.86 6.25 5.81
C GLY A 152 21.05 7.19 5.87
N VAL A 153 22.16 6.86 5.25
CA VAL A 153 23.32 7.76 5.09
C VAL A 153 23.18 8.56 3.80
N LEU A 154 23.32 9.88 3.88
CA LEU A 154 23.17 10.77 2.73
C LEU A 154 24.15 10.41 1.62
N ASN A 155 23.63 10.15 0.43
CA ASN A 155 24.44 9.90 -0.76
C ASN A 155 25.08 11.22 -1.22
N THR A 156 26.41 11.25 -1.31
CA THR A 156 27.20 12.44 -1.68
C THR A 156 27.69 12.46 -3.11
N THR A 157 27.52 11.37 -3.88
CA THR A 157 28.05 11.24 -5.26
C THR A 157 27.50 12.31 -6.20
N PHE A 158 26.17 12.49 -6.18
CA PHE A 158 25.48 13.53 -6.96
C PHE A 158 24.82 14.54 -6.02
N ARG A 159 25.64 15.17 -5.15
CA ARG A 159 25.19 16.17 -4.18
C ARG A 159 25.93 17.48 -4.36
N ASN A 160 25.17 18.57 -4.44
CA ASN A 160 25.71 19.90 -4.43
C ASN A 160 26.02 20.39 -2.98
N PRO A 161 26.88 21.39 -2.79
CA PRO A 161 27.19 21.93 -1.45
C PRO A 161 25.97 22.48 -0.70
N ASP A 162 24.92 22.91 -1.40
CA ASP A 162 23.66 23.40 -0.84
C ASP A 162 22.69 22.28 -0.45
N GLY A 163 23.08 21.03 -0.64
CA GLY A 163 22.27 19.85 -0.34
C GLY A 163 21.34 19.40 -1.46
N THR A 164 21.28 20.10 -2.60
CA THR A 164 20.46 19.69 -3.74
C THR A 164 21.07 18.50 -4.48
N PHE A 165 20.22 17.67 -5.10
CA PHE A 165 20.66 16.55 -5.94
C PHE A 165 21.11 17.07 -7.31
N ALA A 166 22.29 16.66 -7.76
CA ALA A 166 22.96 17.20 -8.94
C ALA A 166 22.61 16.42 -10.20
N TYR A 167 21.41 16.62 -10.75
CA TYR A 167 20.97 16.01 -12.02
C TYR A 167 21.81 16.47 -13.22
N ASP A 168 22.35 17.68 -13.17
CA ASP A 168 23.31 18.23 -14.14
C ASP A 168 24.57 17.38 -14.27
N LYS A 169 25.12 16.87 -13.17
CA LYS A 169 26.29 15.98 -13.18
C LYS A 169 26.01 14.62 -13.80
N ILE A 170 24.76 14.12 -13.67
CA ILE A 170 24.35 12.91 -14.40
C ILE A 170 24.34 13.17 -15.90
N GLN A 171 23.84 14.34 -16.33
CA GLN A 171 23.87 14.73 -17.75
C GLN A 171 25.31 14.84 -18.28
N GLU A 172 26.22 15.47 -17.54
CA GLU A 172 27.64 15.57 -17.90
C GLU A 172 28.29 14.18 -18.03
N MET A 173 28.05 13.31 -17.04
CA MET A 173 28.59 11.95 -17.04
C MET A 173 28.12 11.15 -18.26
N ASN A 174 26.81 11.19 -18.57
CA ASN A 174 26.23 10.48 -19.70
C ASN A 174 26.71 11.04 -21.05
N ALA A 175 26.78 12.37 -21.19
CA ALA A 175 27.28 13.02 -22.41
C ALA A 175 28.76 12.67 -22.70
N ALA A 176 29.56 12.48 -21.68
CA ALA A 176 30.96 12.09 -21.78
C ALA A 176 31.15 10.57 -22.01
N SER A 177 30.14 9.75 -21.81
CA SER A 177 30.23 8.29 -21.91
C SER A 177 30.24 7.83 -23.38
N PRO A 178 31.28 7.11 -23.85
CA PRO A 178 31.31 6.55 -25.20
C PRO A 178 30.31 5.40 -25.40
N ASP A 179 29.93 4.73 -24.31
CA ASP A 179 29.12 3.52 -24.31
C ASP A 179 27.64 3.76 -24.00
N GLY A 180 27.14 5.00 -24.25
CA GLY A 180 25.78 5.42 -23.96
C GLY A 180 25.58 5.88 -22.52
N SER A 181 24.33 6.10 -22.12
CA SER A 181 23.96 6.54 -20.78
C SER A 181 24.30 5.48 -19.73
N ARG A 182 24.88 5.87 -18.62
CA ARG A 182 25.05 5.03 -17.44
C ARG A 182 23.81 5.03 -16.55
N MET A 183 23.12 6.17 -16.47
CA MET A 183 21.91 6.37 -15.67
C MET A 183 20.83 7.02 -16.52
N ILE A 184 19.63 6.49 -16.46
CA ILE A 184 18.47 6.99 -17.21
C ILE A 184 17.25 7.08 -16.29
N MET A 185 16.25 7.87 -16.70
CA MET A 185 14.94 7.84 -16.06
C MET A 185 13.97 7.05 -16.90
N SER A 186 13.28 6.10 -16.29
CA SER A 186 12.14 5.41 -16.86
C SER A 186 10.85 5.76 -16.14
N LYS A 187 9.75 5.53 -16.81
CA LYS A 187 8.40 5.61 -16.28
C LYS A 187 7.89 4.18 -16.04
N SER A 188 7.72 3.82 -14.77
CA SER A 188 7.13 2.55 -14.36
C SER A 188 5.62 2.65 -14.48
N ASN A 189 5.08 2.15 -15.59
CA ASN A 189 3.65 2.10 -15.83
C ASN A 189 3.02 0.92 -15.07
N ASN A 190 1.91 1.19 -14.39
CA ASN A 190 1.09 0.24 -13.66
C ASN A 190 -0.37 0.50 -14.01
N ASN A 191 -0.75 0.11 -15.22
CA ASN A 191 -2.10 0.24 -15.73
C ASN A 191 -2.95 -0.95 -15.31
N HIS A 192 -4.26 -0.80 -15.36
CA HIS A 192 -5.15 -1.94 -15.15
C HIS A 192 -6.44 -1.83 -15.96
N MET A 193 -6.99 -2.97 -16.29
CA MET A 193 -8.38 -3.15 -16.71
C MET A 193 -9.06 -4.10 -15.74
N TRP A 194 -10.22 -3.73 -15.27
CA TRP A 194 -10.98 -4.47 -14.27
C TRP A 194 -12.46 -4.48 -14.64
N TYR A 195 -13.05 -5.66 -14.72
CA TYR A 195 -14.45 -5.88 -15.04
C TYR A 195 -15.06 -6.79 -13.98
N GLY A 196 -16.29 -6.53 -13.58
CA GLY A 196 -16.94 -7.38 -12.61
C GLY A 196 -18.46 -7.31 -12.62
N LEU A 197 -19.04 -8.36 -12.09
CA LEU A 197 -20.46 -8.54 -11.82
C LEU A 197 -20.63 -8.95 -10.37
N LEU A 198 -21.42 -8.19 -9.63
CA LEU A 198 -21.90 -8.56 -8.30
C LEU A 198 -23.42 -8.59 -8.33
N SER A 199 -24.03 -9.71 -7.93
CA SER A 199 -25.48 -9.82 -7.85
C SER A 199 -25.87 -10.44 -6.53
N THR A 200 -26.79 -9.78 -5.80
CA THR A 200 -27.26 -10.19 -4.48
C THR A 200 -28.79 -10.28 -4.47
N TYR A 201 -29.28 -11.46 -4.18
CA TYR A 201 -30.67 -11.72 -3.89
C TYR A 201 -30.92 -11.63 -2.39
N THR A 202 -31.93 -10.87 -1.97
CA THR A 202 -32.35 -10.78 -0.57
C THR A 202 -33.81 -11.21 -0.45
N ASN A 203 -34.12 -12.04 0.55
CA ASN A 203 -35.49 -12.55 0.80
C ASN A 203 -35.79 -12.55 2.30
N GLN A 204 -36.91 -11.92 2.66
CA GLN A 204 -37.48 -11.99 3.99
C GLN A 204 -38.30 -13.32 4.14
N ILE A 205 -37.60 -14.42 4.49
CA ILE A 205 -38.19 -15.76 4.60
C ILE A 205 -39.37 -15.75 5.61
N SER A 206 -39.13 -15.08 6.75
CA SER A 206 -40.16 -14.88 7.78
C SER A 206 -39.97 -13.52 8.45
N LYS A 207 -40.87 -13.16 9.38
CA LYS A 207 -40.74 -11.90 10.16
C LYS A 207 -39.43 -11.81 10.93
N SER A 208 -38.77 -12.94 11.18
CA SER A 208 -37.54 -13.00 11.98
C SER A 208 -36.33 -13.50 11.21
N LEU A 209 -36.47 -13.91 9.95
CA LEU A 209 -35.39 -14.54 9.19
C LEU A 209 -35.27 -13.93 7.81
N GLU A 210 -34.08 -13.40 7.51
CA GLU A 210 -33.71 -12.87 6.20
C GLU A 210 -32.56 -13.67 5.62
N LEU A 211 -32.63 -13.96 4.33
CA LEU A 211 -31.58 -14.56 3.52
C LEU A 211 -31.02 -13.53 2.53
N SER A 212 -29.71 -13.37 2.49
CA SER A 212 -28.99 -12.74 1.39
C SER A 212 -28.06 -13.76 0.76
N ALA A 213 -28.11 -13.91 -0.57
CA ALA A 213 -27.22 -14.82 -1.29
C ALA A 213 -26.84 -14.21 -2.64
N GLY A 214 -25.65 -14.51 -3.13
CA GLY A 214 -25.21 -13.87 -4.37
C GLY A 214 -23.98 -14.50 -4.99
N ILE A 215 -23.59 -13.87 -6.10
CA ILE A 215 -22.42 -14.22 -6.89
C ILE A 215 -21.53 -12.98 -7.07
N ASP A 216 -20.21 -13.19 -7.11
CA ASP A 216 -19.19 -12.20 -7.45
C ASP A 216 -18.28 -12.82 -8.52
N VAL A 217 -18.19 -12.15 -9.67
CA VAL A 217 -17.32 -12.55 -10.77
C VAL A 217 -16.48 -11.36 -11.16
N ARG A 218 -15.15 -11.56 -11.30
CA ARG A 218 -14.20 -10.49 -11.57
C ARG A 218 -13.07 -10.96 -12.47
N TYR A 219 -12.72 -10.11 -13.40
CA TYR A 219 -11.53 -10.27 -14.23
C TYR A 219 -10.69 -9.00 -14.17
N TYR A 220 -9.39 -9.17 -13.91
CA TYR A 220 -8.44 -8.08 -13.77
C TYR A 220 -7.20 -8.37 -14.61
N ILE A 221 -6.71 -7.34 -15.32
CA ILE A 221 -5.43 -7.33 -16.00
C ILE A 221 -4.64 -6.16 -15.43
N GLY A 222 -3.45 -6.43 -14.91
CA GLY A 222 -2.47 -5.43 -14.51
C GLY A 222 -1.32 -5.40 -15.50
N GLU A 223 -1.16 -4.29 -16.21
CA GLU A 223 -0.06 -4.07 -17.15
C GLU A 223 1.10 -3.39 -16.42
N HIS A 224 2.27 -4.00 -16.42
CA HIS A 224 3.47 -3.52 -15.73
C HIS A 224 4.64 -3.41 -16.69
N ASN A 225 5.06 -2.19 -17.04
CA ASN A 225 6.22 -1.97 -17.87
C ASN A 225 7.01 -0.74 -17.44
N ASN A 226 8.29 -0.70 -17.79
CA ASN A 226 9.10 0.50 -17.68
C ASN A 226 9.46 1.00 -19.08
N GLU A 227 9.26 2.28 -19.31
CA GLU A 227 9.53 2.96 -20.57
C GLU A 227 10.53 4.09 -20.34
N ILE A 228 11.59 4.15 -21.15
CA ILE A 228 12.60 5.20 -21.04
C ILE A 228 11.97 6.55 -21.38
N ILE A 229 12.09 7.53 -20.47
CA ILE A 229 11.57 8.88 -20.67
C ILE A 229 12.68 9.94 -20.79
N ASP A 230 13.90 9.63 -20.33
CA ASP A 230 15.02 10.55 -20.42
C ASP A 230 16.36 9.79 -20.38
N LEU A 231 17.22 10.03 -21.36
CA LEU A 231 18.58 9.49 -21.43
C LEU A 231 19.61 10.36 -20.72
N TYR A 232 19.19 11.52 -20.15
CA TYR A 232 20.08 12.48 -19.48
C TYR A 232 21.32 12.82 -20.31
N ASP A 233 21.09 13.31 -21.55
CA ASP A 233 22.10 13.72 -22.54
C ASP A 233 22.97 12.58 -23.12
N GLY A 234 22.74 11.33 -22.75
CA GLY A 234 23.38 10.20 -23.40
C GLY A 234 22.76 9.88 -24.76
N LYS A 235 23.47 9.12 -25.58
CA LYS A 235 23.05 8.80 -26.96
C LYS A 235 22.06 7.63 -27.04
N TYR A 236 22.16 6.67 -26.13
CA TYR A 236 21.37 5.46 -26.01
C TYR A 236 21.58 4.85 -24.62
N PHE A 237 20.77 3.86 -24.27
CA PHE A 237 20.96 3.03 -23.07
C PHE A 237 21.11 1.57 -23.46
N ILE A 238 21.91 0.81 -22.70
CA ILE A 238 22.04 -0.64 -22.83
C ILE A 238 21.59 -1.27 -21.52
N ASP A 239 20.53 -2.09 -21.58
CA ASP A 239 19.97 -2.80 -20.42
C ASP A 239 20.58 -4.22 -20.31
N ASP A 240 21.91 -4.29 -20.31
CA ASP A 240 22.65 -5.54 -20.24
C ASP A 240 22.46 -6.25 -18.89
N SER A 241 22.37 -5.53 -17.80
CA SER A 241 22.18 -6.12 -16.47
C SER A 241 20.84 -6.83 -16.29
N SER A 242 19.77 -6.35 -16.93
CA SER A 242 18.46 -7.01 -16.89
C SER A 242 18.39 -8.24 -17.80
N ARG A 243 19.13 -8.23 -18.92
CA ARG A 243 19.09 -9.28 -19.94
C ARG A 243 20.17 -10.36 -19.78
N ALA A 244 21.23 -10.09 -19.01
CA ALA A 244 22.40 -10.96 -18.90
C ALA A 244 22.11 -12.41 -18.48
N ASN A 245 21.05 -12.62 -17.69
CA ASN A 245 20.70 -13.95 -17.16
C ASN A 245 19.53 -14.61 -17.89
N VAL A 246 19.03 -14.01 -18.98
CA VAL A 246 17.98 -14.61 -19.81
C VAL A 246 18.59 -15.74 -20.65
N LYS A 247 17.98 -16.92 -20.61
CA LYS A 247 18.46 -18.10 -21.31
C LYS A 247 17.73 -18.29 -22.64
N PRO A 248 18.36 -18.93 -23.65
CA PRO A 248 17.72 -19.24 -24.95
C PRO A 248 16.41 -20.03 -24.81
N GLU A 249 16.27 -20.86 -23.77
CA GLU A 249 15.06 -21.62 -23.47
C GLU A 249 13.88 -20.74 -23.03
N GLN A 250 14.16 -19.53 -22.58
CA GLN A 250 13.14 -18.51 -22.20
C GLN A 250 12.87 -17.56 -23.36
N ASN A 251 13.93 -17.16 -24.04
CA ASN A 251 13.86 -16.23 -25.16
C ASN A 251 14.94 -16.57 -26.20
N ALA A 252 14.52 -17.03 -27.37
CA ALA A 252 15.41 -17.43 -28.45
C ALA A 252 16.39 -16.31 -28.85
N ALA A 253 16.04 -15.03 -28.68
CA ALA A 253 16.94 -13.91 -28.96
C ALA A 253 18.21 -13.93 -28.07
N ALA A 254 18.14 -14.53 -26.88
CA ALA A 254 19.30 -14.67 -25.99
C ALA A 254 20.41 -15.60 -26.53
N ALA A 255 20.16 -16.33 -27.62
CA ALA A 255 21.18 -17.09 -28.35
C ALA A 255 22.17 -16.16 -29.09
N ASP A 256 21.76 -14.93 -29.43
CA ASP A 256 22.65 -13.92 -29.99
C ASP A 256 23.35 -13.13 -28.85
N PRO A 257 24.70 -13.25 -28.73
CA PRO A 257 25.44 -12.50 -27.70
C PRO A 257 25.29 -10.97 -27.79
N ASN A 258 24.88 -10.43 -28.94
CA ASN A 258 24.68 -9.01 -29.16
C ASN A 258 23.33 -8.53 -28.64
N TRP A 259 22.36 -9.42 -28.42
CA TRP A 259 21.01 -9.05 -27.93
C TRP A 259 21.02 -8.28 -26.61
N VAL A 260 21.92 -8.62 -25.70
CA VAL A 260 22.06 -7.91 -24.41
C VAL A 260 22.60 -6.49 -24.58
N TYR A 261 23.25 -6.18 -25.71
CA TYR A 261 23.83 -4.88 -26.01
C TYR A 261 22.98 -4.01 -26.95
N GLU A 262 21.72 -4.33 -27.10
CA GLU A 262 20.78 -3.51 -27.86
C GLU A 262 20.77 -2.06 -27.37
N LYS A 263 20.82 -1.11 -28.31
CA LYS A 263 20.86 0.32 -28.03
C LYS A 263 19.46 0.88 -27.94
N LEU A 264 18.98 1.06 -26.72
CA LEU A 264 17.64 1.54 -26.42
C LEU A 264 17.54 3.07 -26.46
N GLN A 265 16.40 3.58 -26.91
CA GLN A 265 16.08 5.00 -27.03
C GLN A 265 14.89 5.40 -26.11
N VAL A 266 14.61 6.70 -26.03
CA VAL A 266 13.37 7.17 -25.38
C VAL A 266 12.16 6.54 -26.04
N GLY A 267 11.25 5.99 -25.24
CA GLY A 267 10.07 5.24 -25.67
C GLY A 267 10.25 3.71 -25.64
N ASP A 268 11.50 3.21 -25.64
CA ASP A 268 11.76 1.77 -25.55
C ASP A 268 11.50 1.22 -24.15
N LYS A 269 11.17 -0.09 -24.10
CA LYS A 269 10.96 -0.79 -22.83
C LYS A 269 12.31 -1.18 -22.23
N VAL A 270 12.38 -1.04 -20.90
CA VAL A 270 13.57 -1.31 -20.09
C VAL A 270 13.14 -2.01 -18.81
N TYR A 271 13.95 -2.93 -18.32
CA TYR A 271 13.79 -3.60 -17.02
C TYR A 271 12.61 -4.57 -16.92
N ARG A 272 11.41 -4.28 -17.44
CA ARG A 272 10.24 -5.17 -17.40
C ARG A 272 9.15 -4.76 -18.39
N ASP A 273 8.42 -5.75 -18.90
CA ASP A 273 7.16 -5.57 -19.63
C ASP A 273 6.31 -6.84 -19.51
N TYR A 274 5.32 -6.84 -18.60
CA TYR A 274 4.45 -8.00 -18.40
C TYR A 274 3.03 -7.58 -17.98
N ASP A 275 2.09 -8.50 -18.21
CA ASP A 275 0.73 -8.44 -17.69
C ASP A 275 0.53 -9.49 -16.60
N GLY A 276 -0.12 -9.12 -15.52
CA GLY A 276 -0.63 -10.04 -14.50
C GLY A 276 -2.14 -10.15 -14.62
N HIS A 277 -2.64 -11.39 -14.79
CA HIS A 277 -4.05 -11.67 -14.92
C HIS A 277 -4.60 -12.31 -13.65
N VAL A 278 -5.78 -11.84 -13.23
CA VAL A 278 -6.52 -12.39 -12.08
C VAL A 278 -7.96 -12.62 -12.48
N GLN A 279 -8.41 -13.85 -12.38
CA GLN A 279 -9.80 -14.24 -12.56
C GLN A 279 -10.35 -14.72 -11.22
N GLN A 280 -11.51 -14.21 -10.81
CA GLN A 280 -12.12 -14.55 -9.54
C GLN A 280 -13.61 -14.81 -9.73
N GLU A 281 -14.08 -15.95 -9.23
CA GLU A 281 -15.49 -16.33 -9.17
C GLU A 281 -15.84 -16.78 -7.75
N GLY A 282 -16.96 -16.31 -7.24
CA GLY A 282 -17.40 -16.64 -5.89
C GLY A 282 -18.90 -16.67 -5.74
N VAL A 283 -19.34 -17.45 -4.77
CA VAL A 283 -20.71 -17.47 -4.28
C VAL A 283 -20.70 -17.22 -2.78
N PHE A 284 -21.73 -16.55 -2.30
CA PHE A 284 -21.89 -16.27 -0.87
C PHE A 284 -23.35 -16.35 -0.44
N ALA A 285 -23.55 -16.61 0.85
CA ALA A 285 -24.86 -16.55 1.48
C ALA A 285 -24.74 -16.08 2.93
N GLN A 286 -25.77 -15.39 3.41
CA GLN A 286 -25.91 -14.95 4.78
C GLN A 286 -27.36 -15.15 5.23
N LEU A 287 -27.52 -15.67 6.43
CA LEU A 287 -28.79 -15.75 7.14
C LEU A 287 -28.72 -14.81 8.35
N GLU A 288 -29.69 -13.91 8.45
CA GLU A 288 -29.87 -13.04 9.62
C GLU A 288 -31.17 -13.43 10.34
N TRP A 289 -31.05 -13.60 11.64
CA TRP A 289 -32.16 -13.90 12.52
C TRP A 289 -32.34 -12.83 13.57
N THR A 290 -33.53 -12.23 13.59
CA THR A 290 -33.87 -11.16 14.52
C THR A 290 -35.11 -11.56 15.31
N LYS A 291 -35.00 -11.66 16.63
CA LYS A 291 -36.14 -11.96 17.52
C LYS A 291 -36.00 -11.18 18.81
N LYS A 292 -36.95 -10.28 19.07
CA LYS A 292 -36.96 -9.40 20.26
C LYS A 292 -35.63 -8.63 20.36
N ASN A 293 -34.87 -8.91 21.40
CA ASN A 293 -33.63 -8.23 21.75
C ASN A 293 -32.38 -8.90 21.13
N LEU A 294 -32.54 -10.02 20.41
CA LEU A 294 -31.41 -10.77 19.85
C LEU A 294 -31.39 -10.66 18.32
N ASN A 295 -30.26 -10.25 17.78
CA ASN A 295 -29.92 -10.34 16.37
C ASN A 295 -28.74 -11.29 16.23
N ALA A 296 -28.80 -12.24 15.32
CA ALA A 296 -27.71 -13.15 15.03
C ALA A 296 -27.58 -13.36 13.52
N PHE A 297 -26.38 -13.62 13.07
CA PHE A 297 -26.13 -13.96 11.67
C PHE A 297 -25.14 -15.11 11.54
N VAL A 298 -25.23 -15.80 10.42
CA VAL A 298 -24.21 -16.70 9.91
C VAL A 298 -24.02 -16.41 8.43
N SER A 299 -22.78 -16.35 7.97
CA SER A 299 -22.46 -16.14 6.56
C SER A 299 -21.33 -17.07 6.11
N GLY A 300 -21.37 -17.43 4.83
CA GLY A 300 -20.34 -18.24 4.20
C GLY A 300 -20.13 -17.83 2.75
N SER A 301 -18.92 -18.05 2.26
CA SER A 301 -18.59 -17.89 0.85
C SER A 301 -17.57 -18.92 0.41
N VAL A 302 -17.58 -19.25 -0.87
CA VAL A 302 -16.55 -20.04 -1.56
C VAL A 302 -16.19 -19.30 -2.83
N SER A 303 -14.90 -19.21 -3.13
CA SER A 303 -14.39 -18.56 -4.33
C SER A 303 -13.22 -19.33 -4.93
N ASN A 304 -13.06 -19.22 -6.25
CA ASN A 304 -11.84 -19.58 -6.96
C ASN A 304 -11.12 -18.30 -7.35
N THR A 305 -9.80 -18.28 -7.24
CA THR A 305 -8.95 -17.22 -7.76
C THR A 305 -7.89 -17.83 -8.66
N GLY A 306 -7.96 -17.54 -9.94
CA GLY A 306 -7.01 -17.95 -10.97
C GLY A 306 -6.00 -16.85 -11.27
N TYR A 307 -4.74 -17.21 -11.40
CA TYR A 307 -3.66 -16.30 -11.74
C TYR A 307 -2.86 -16.85 -12.91
N TRP A 308 -2.42 -15.95 -13.82
CA TRP A 308 -1.38 -16.21 -14.81
C TRP A 308 -0.67 -14.90 -15.18
N ARG A 309 0.51 -15.04 -15.78
CA ARG A 309 1.37 -13.94 -16.18
C ARG A 309 1.72 -14.06 -17.66
N TYR A 310 1.81 -12.94 -18.35
CA TYR A 310 2.26 -12.85 -19.71
C TYR A 310 3.41 -11.83 -19.77
N ASP A 311 4.65 -12.31 -20.00
CA ASP A 311 5.86 -11.49 -19.98
C ASP A 311 6.44 -11.36 -21.39
N ARG A 312 6.65 -10.13 -21.84
CA ARG A 312 7.16 -9.80 -23.19
C ARG A 312 8.61 -9.33 -23.17
N PHE A 313 9.19 -9.09 -21.98
CA PHE A 313 10.54 -8.55 -21.87
C PHE A 313 11.59 -9.66 -21.73
N TYR A 314 11.34 -10.63 -20.88
CA TYR A 314 12.26 -11.74 -20.59
C TYR A 314 11.97 -13.00 -21.38
N TYR A 315 10.79 -13.12 -21.95
CA TYR A 315 10.33 -14.29 -22.69
C TYR A 315 9.97 -13.91 -24.13
N ASP A 316 10.23 -14.80 -25.08
CA ASP A 316 9.68 -14.70 -26.43
C ASP A 316 8.20 -15.10 -26.46
N ALA A 317 7.53 -14.87 -27.60
CA ALA A 317 6.11 -15.12 -27.74
C ALA A 317 5.69 -16.58 -27.48
N ALA A 318 6.58 -17.56 -27.66
CA ALA A 318 6.28 -18.97 -27.41
C ALA A 318 6.30 -19.33 -25.91
N HIS A 319 7.01 -18.56 -25.10
CA HIS A 319 7.23 -18.82 -23.67
C HIS A 319 6.66 -17.71 -22.77
N ALA A 320 6.02 -16.69 -23.35
CA ALA A 320 5.55 -15.49 -22.63
C ALA A 320 4.49 -15.78 -21.58
N GLU A 321 3.60 -16.75 -21.81
CA GLU A 321 2.52 -17.11 -20.89
C GLU A 321 2.99 -18.11 -19.84
N SER A 322 2.72 -17.79 -18.59
CA SER A 322 3.02 -18.68 -17.46
C SER A 322 2.00 -19.80 -17.34
N GLU A 323 2.29 -20.78 -16.50
CA GLU A 323 1.29 -21.71 -15.99
C GLU A 323 0.12 -20.95 -15.33
N HIS A 324 -1.12 -21.44 -15.54
CA HIS A 324 -2.32 -20.97 -14.85
C HIS A 324 -2.43 -21.68 -13.50
N VAL A 325 -2.55 -20.92 -12.43
CA VAL A 325 -2.68 -21.45 -11.06
C VAL A 325 -4.00 -21.00 -10.44
N ASN A 326 -4.65 -21.92 -9.73
CA ASN A 326 -5.96 -21.69 -9.12
C ASN A 326 -5.94 -21.98 -7.62
N PHE A 327 -6.64 -21.15 -6.86
CA PHE A 327 -6.73 -21.24 -5.40
C PHE A 327 -8.19 -21.16 -4.98
N ILE A 328 -8.65 -22.17 -4.25
CA ILE A 328 -9.99 -22.16 -3.63
C ILE A 328 -9.90 -21.43 -2.29
N GLY A 329 -10.65 -20.35 -2.17
CA GLY A 329 -10.83 -19.59 -0.93
C GLY A 329 -12.23 -19.84 -0.34
N TYR A 330 -12.36 -19.65 0.97
CA TYR A 330 -13.63 -19.70 1.65
C TYR A 330 -13.67 -18.79 2.87
N THR A 331 -14.88 -18.39 3.24
CA THR A 331 -15.12 -17.59 4.45
C THR A 331 -16.29 -18.18 5.21
N VAL A 332 -16.16 -18.26 6.53
CA VAL A 332 -17.26 -18.56 7.45
C VAL A 332 -17.24 -17.52 8.55
N LYS A 333 -18.36 -16.84 8.77
CA LYS A 333 -18.52 -15.84 9.83
C LYS A 333 -19.84 -16.02 10.53
N GLY A 334 -19.88 -15.70 11.81
CA GLY A 334 -21.11 -15.67 12.58
C GLY A 334 -20.98 -14.71 13.74
N GLY A 335 -22.09 -14.18 14.17
CA GLY A 335 -22.12 -13.26 15.28
C GLY A 335 -23.53 -13.08 15.84
N ALA A 336 -23.57 -12.50 17.02
CA ALA A 336 -24.82 -12.15 17.68
C ALA A 336 -24.67 -10.84 18.44
N ASN A 337 -25.75 -10.06 18.45
CA ASN A 337 -25.92 -8.89 19.29
C ASN A 337 -27.16 -9.06 20.17
N TYR A 338 -27.01 -8.89 21.46
CA TYR A 338 -28.09 -8.92 22.42
C TYR A 338 -28.30 -7.56 23.08
N ASN A 339 -29.45 -6.95 22.84
CA ASN A 339 -29.87 -5.72 23.51
C ASN A 339 -30.40 -6.07 24.91
N ILE A 340 -29.60 -5.86 25.94
CA ILE A 340 -29.98 -6.10 27.35
C ILE A 340 -31.19 -5.24 27.68
N ASN A 341 -31.19 -4.01 27.22
CA ASN A 341 -32.30 -3.05 27.26
C ASN A 341 -32.08 -1.97 26.18
N GLU A 342 -32.87 -0.90 26.20
CA GLU A 342 -32.79 0.20 25.22
C GLU A 342 -31.44 0.95 25.20
N LYS A 343 -30.64 0.84 26.29
CA LYS A 343 -29.38 1.56 26.46
C LYS A 343 -28.15 0.69 26.38
N HIS A 344 -28.26 -0.61 26.61
CA HIS A 344 -27.14 -1.53 26.77
C HIS A 344 -27.24 -2.69 25.79
N ASN A 345 -26.17 -2.95 25.06
CA ASN A 345 -26.03 -4.13 24.24
C ASN A 345 -24.66 -4.80 24.41
N VAL A 346 -24.60 -6.08 24.13
CA VAL A 346 -23.38 -6.87 24.00
C VAL A 346 -23.39 -7.59 22.67
N PHE A 347 -22.23 -7.75 22.08
CA PHE A 347 -22.08 -8.53 20.86
C PHE A 347 -20.85 -9.43 20.90
N ALA A 348 -20.88 -10.48 20.09
CA ALA A 348 -19.74 -11.33 19.81
C ALA A 348 -19.74 -11.73 18.34
N ASN A 349 -18.57 -11.73 17.73
CA ASN A 349 -18.35 -12.12 16.34
C ASN A 349 -17.19 -13.13 16.27
N LEU A 350 -17.31 -14.10 15.38
CA LEU A 350 -16.28 -15.05 15.01
C LEU A 350 -16.16 -15.10 13.50
N GLY A 351 -14.94 -15.22 13.00
CA GLY A 351 -14.70 -15.33 11.56
C GLY A 351 -13.50 -16.20 11.26
N TYR A 352 -13.60 -16.98 10.19
CA TYR A 352 -12.48 -17.68 9.61
C TYR A 352 -12.47 -17.45 8.11
N ILE A 353 -11.35 -17.03 7.58
CA ILE A 353 -11.14 -16.69 6.17
C ILE A 353 -9.95 -17.48 5.67
N SER A 354 -10.10 -18.16 4.52
CA SER A 354 -9.00 -18.69 3.72
C SER A 354 -9.06 -18.01 2.36
N ARG A 355 -8.02 -17.30 1.99
CA ARG A 355 -7.95 -16.58 0.71
C ARG A 355 -6.74 -16.98 -0.10
N ALA A 356 -6.83 -16.85 -1.42
CA ALA A 356 -5.69 -17.01 -2.31
C ALA A 356 -4.49 -16.17 -1.84
N PRO A 357 -3.25 -16.68 -1.98
CA PRO A 357 -2.05 -15.90 -1.71
C PRO A 357 -1.97 -14.70 -2.67
N PHE A 358 -1.11 -13.74 -2.38
CA PHE A 358 -0.84 -12.65 -3.31
C PHE A 358 -0.26 -13.17 -4.63
N PHE A 359 -0.52 -12.44 -5.72
CA PHE A 359 -0.01 -12.75 -7.05
C PHE A 359 1.53 -12.90 -7.05
N SER A 360 2.24 -11.87 -6.57
CA SER A 360 3.71 -11.89 -6.46
C SER A 360 4.15 -12.25 -5.05
N GLY A 361 5.06 -13.20 -4.93
CA GLY A 361 5.57 -13.71 -3.66
C GLY A 361 4.71 -14.81 -3.04
N GLY A 362 3.47 -14.95 -3.46
CA GLY A 362 2.56 -15.98 -3.03
C GLY A 362 2.30 -17.02 -4.12
N ALA A 363 1.59 -16.67 -5.18
CA ALA A 363 1.30 -17.57 -6.30
C ALA A 363 2.50 -17.74 -7.24
N PHE A 364 3.15 -16.64 -7.59
CA PHE A 364 4.41 -16.61 -8.34
C PHE A 364 5.53 -16.13 -7.44
N LEU A 365 6.74 -16.59 -7.69
CA LEU A 365 7.93 -16.04 -7.04
C LEU A 365 7.99 -14.53 -7.28
N GLN A 366 8.35 -13.77 -6.27
CA GLN A 366 8.53 -12.34 -6.45
C GLN A 366 9.81 -12.10 -7.23
N SER A 367 9.60 -11.97 -8.50
CA SER A 367 10.61 -11.50 -9.44
C SER A 367 9.87 -10.62 -10.44
N THR A 368 10.46 -9.49 -10.80
CA THR A 368 9.93 -8.67 -11.91
C THR A 368 10.09 -9.35 -13.25
N THR A 369 10.79 -10.46 -13.29
CA THR A 369 11.40 -11.06 -14.47
C THR A 369 11.03 -12.53 -14.67
N SER A 370 10.22 -13.12 -13.76
CA SER A 370 10.00 -14.56 -13.77
C SER A 370 8.53 -14.94 -13.84
N ASN A 371 8.20 -15.83 -14.78
CA ASN A 371 6.93 -16.54 -14.86
C ASN A 371 6.88 -17.77 -13.94
N VAL A 372 7.86 -17.95 -13.06
CA VAL A 372 8.00 -19.16 -12.24
C VAL A 372 6.98 -19.16 -11.11
N LYS A 373 6.15 -20.19 -11.08
CA LYS A 373 5.22 -20.47 -10.01
C LYS A 373 5.97 -20.69 -8.68
N ASN A 374 5.44 -20.17 -7.59
CA ASN A 374 5.93 -20.52 -6.26
C ASN A 374 5.72 -22.04 -6.04
N PRO A 375 6.76 -22.82 -5.70
CA PRO A 375 6.64 -24.25 -5.49
C PRO A 375 5.81 -24.62 -4.25
N ASP A 376 5.67 -23.71 -3.29
CA ASP A 376 4.91 -23.91 -2.04
C ASP A 376 3.95 -22.74 -1.78
N PRO A 377 2.90 -22.56 -2.63
CA PRO A 377 1.96 -21.48 -2.49
C PRO A 377 0.90 -21.85 -1.44
N LEU A 378 0.80 -21.07 -0.39
CA LEU A 378 -0.17 -21.27 0.68
C LEU A 378 -1.28 -20.22 0.63
N ASN A 379 -2.52 -20.66 0.80
CA ASN A 379 -3.61 -19.73 1.11
C ASN A 379 -3.34 -19.04 2.44
N GLU A 380 -3.47 -17.73 2.45
CA GLU A 380 -3.47 -16.98 3.71
C GLU A 380 -4.77 -17.25 4.47
N LYS A 381 -4.66 -17.45 5.79
CA LYS A 381 -5.80 -17.72 6.66
C LYS A 381 -5.88 -16.67 7.75
N VAL A 382 -7.11 -16.28 8.10
CA VAL A 382 -7.36 -15.34 9.18
C VAL A 382 -8.44 -15.91 10.08
N PHE A 383 -8.11 -16.10 11.35
CA PHE A 383 -9.09 -16.30 12.41
C PHE A 383 -9.28 -14.99 13.15
N SER A 384 -10.53 -14.60 13.40
CA SER A 384 -10.86 -13.39 14.15
C SER A 384 -11.97 -13.67 15.14
N ALA A 385 -11.81 -13.17 16.36
CA ALA A 385 -12.82 -13.18 17.42
C ALA A 385 -12.94 -11.79 18.03
N GLU A 386 -14.16 -11.34 18.23
CA GLU A 386 -14.48 -10.06 18.84
C GLU A 386 -15.58 -10.22 19.87
N ILE A 387 -15.48 -9.44 20.95
CA ILE A 387 -16.54 -9.26 21.94
C ILE A 387 -16.65 -7.79 22.27
N GLY A 388 -17.87 -7.27 22.34
CA GLY A 388 -18.07 -5.86 22.59
C GLY A 388 -19.26 -5.55 23.46
N TYR A 389 -19.23 -4.36 24.01
CA TYR A 389 -20.29 -3.79 24.82
C TYR A 389 -20.57 -2.36 24.34
N GLY A 390 -21.84 -2.05 24.14
CA GLY A 390 -22.32 -0.74 23.78
C GLY A 390 -23.25 -0.15 24.84
N PHE A 391 -23.04 1.13 25.12
CA PHE A 391 -23.95 1.95 25.94
C PHE A 391 -24.42 3.16 25.14
N ARG A 392 -25.72 3.43 25.15
CA ARG A 392 -26.31 4.60 24.50
C ARG A 392 -27.36 5.24 25.40
N SER A 393 -27.21 6.56 25.56
CA SER A 393 -28.21 7.41 26.22
C SER A 393 -28.45 8.65 25.37
N GLY A 394 -29.31 9.55 25.84
CA GLY A 394 -29.59 10.83 25.16
C GLY A 394 -28.34 11.73 25.00
N ILE A 395 -27.34 11.57 25.85
CA ILE A 395 -26.15 12.43 25.87
C ILE A 395 -24.83 11.67 25.68
N LEU A 396 -24.78 10.37 25.92
CA LEU A 396 -23.54 9.59 25.92
C LEU A 396 -23.72 8.29 25.13
N SER A 397 -22.80 8.05 24.20
CA SER A 397 -22.60 6.76 23.54
C SER A 397 -21.20 6.28 23.84
N VAL A 398 -21.06 5.01 24.25
CA VAL A 398 -19.77 4.34 24.52
C VAL A 398 -19.77 3.00 23.86
N ASN A 399 -18.68 2.63 23.20
CA ASN A 399 -18.42 1.29 22.73
C ASN A 399 -17.08 0.81 23.33
N LEU A 400 -17.07 -0.41 23.83
CA LEU A 400 -15.88 -1.13 24.28
C LEU A 400 -15.80 -2.42 23.48
N ASN A 401 -14.68 -2.67 22.83
CA ASN A 401 -14.44 -3.83 22.00
C ASN A 401 -13.12 -4.51 22.38
N GLY A 402 -13.14 -5.84 22.52
CA GLY A 402 -11.94 -6.65 22.62
C GLY A 402 -11.83 -7.53 21.38
N TYR A 403 -10.66 -7.61 20.78
CA TYR A 403 -10.42 -8.40 19.58
C TYR A 403 -9.20 -9.32 19.72
N TYR A 404 -9.26 -10.42 19.00
CA TYR A 404 -8.17 -11.35 18.80
C TYR A 404 -8.18 -11.79 17.33
N THR A 405 -7.07 -11.56 16.61
CA THR A 405 -6.91 -11.94 15.22
C THR A 405 -5.59 -12.69 15.04
N LEU A 406 -5.67 -13.87 14.46
CA LEU A 406 -4.52 -14.68 14.07
C LEU A 406 -4.47 -14.73 12.54
N TRP A 407 -3.42 -14.17 11.96
CA TRP A 407 -3.07 -14.31 10.56
C TRP A 407 -2.10 -15.46 10.42
N MET A 408 -2.43 -16.41 9.57
CA MET A 408 -1.66 -17.63 9.37
C MET A 408 -1.26 -17.77 7.91
N ASP A 409 -0.17 -18.44 7.68
CA ASP A 409 0.33 -18.79 6.35
C ASP A 409 0.53 -17.57 5.42
N LYS A 410 0.94 -16.42 5.98
CA LYS A 410 1.25 -15.24 5.17
C LYS A 410 2.47 -15.52 4.29
N SER A 411 2.39 -15.07 3.04
CA SER A 411 3.55 -14.98 2.16
C SER A 411 4.23 -13.63 2.35
N VAL A 412 5.51 -13.64 2.71
CA VAL A 412 6.32 -12.45 2.90
C VAL A 412 7.57 -12.55 2.06
N VAL A 413 7.87 -11.51 1.31
CA VAL A 413 9.13 -11.46 0.54
C VAL A 413 10.10 -10.52 1.21
N ARG A 414 11.33 -10.95 1.32
CA ARG A 414 12.46 -10.15 1.77
C ARG A 414 13.52 -10.09 0.69
N SER A 415 14.23 -8.98 0.63
CA SER A 415 15.35 -8.79 -0.29
C SER A 415 16.63 -8.69 0.51
N SER A 416 17.71 -9.23 -0.03
CA SER A 416 19.05 -9.08 0.54
C SER A 416 20.08 -8.96 -0.57
N SER A 417 21.23 -8.35 -0.26
CA SER A 417 22.38 -8.35 -1.17
C SER A 417 23.17 -9.64 -1.01
N MET A 418 23.62 -10.19 -2.12
CA MET A 418 24.55 -11.31 -2.14
C MET A 418 26.00 -10.81 -1.97
N ALA A 419 26.91 -11.73 -1.64
CA ALA A 419 28.33 -11.40 -1.49
C ALA A 419 28.98 -10.78 -2.73
N ASN A 420 28.49 -11.13 -3.93
CA ASN A 420 28.91 -10.56 -5.22
C ASN A 420 28.26 -9.20 -5.54
N GLY A 421 27.42 -8.66 -4.65
CA GLY A 421 26.71 -7.40 -4.84
C GLY A 421 25.35 -7.49 -5.55
N ASP A 422 24.96 -8.68 -6.03
CA ASP A 422 23.64 -8.90 -6.62
C ASP A 422 22.53 -8.95 -5.57
N TYR A 423 21.29 -8.75 -6.01
CA TYR A 423 20.13 -8.91 -5.16
C TYR A 423 19.58 -10.34 -5.21
N ALA A 424 19.29 -10.88 -4.04
CA ALA A 424 18.54 -12.11 -3.88
C ALA A 424 17.13 -11.83 -3.33
N ARG A 425 16.19 -12.69 -3.68
CA ARG A 425 14.82 -12.67 -3.15
C ARG A 425 14.60 -13.88 -2.27
N VAL A 426 14.10 -13.65 -1.08
CA VAL A 426 13.68 -14.70 -0.16
C VAL A 426 12.16 -14.69 -0.10
N ASN A 427 11.53 -15.74 -0.61
CA ASN A 427 10.09 -15.93 -0.52
C ASN A 427 9.81 -16.79 0.71
N LEU A 428 9.28 -16.16 1.75
CA LEU A 428 8.90 -16.78 3.01
C LEU A 428 7.42 -17.17 2.93
N SER A 429 7.09 -18.41 3.21
CA SER A 429 5.72 -18.92 3.34
C SER A 429 5.46 -19.39 4.76
N GLY A 430 4.20 -19.46 5.18
CA GLY A 430 3.82 -19.94 6.50
C GLY A 430 4.18 -19.00 7.65
N VAL A 431 4.13 -17.69 7.40
CA VAL A 431 4.40 -16.66 8.42
C VAL A 431 3.12 -16.32 9.16
N ASP A 432 3.12 -16.48 10.49
CA ASP A 432 1.98 -16.16 11.33
C ASP A 432 2.18 -14.88 12.13
N ALA A 433 1.09 -14.12 12.31
CA ALA A 433 1.08 -12.91 13.11
C ALA A 433 -0.20 -12.84 13.96
N ARG A 434 -0.03 -12.54 15.24
CA ARG A 434 -1.11 -12.37 16.22
C ARG A 434 -1.33 -10.89 16.51
N HIS A 435 -2.60 -10.46 16.41
CA HIS A 435 -3.03 -9.12 16.76
C HIS A 435 -4.16 -9.22 17.78
N MET A 436 -3.97 -8.67 18.97
CA MET A 436 -5.04 -8.59 19.97
C MET A 436 -5.04 -7.23 20.64
N GLY A 437 -6.18 -6.84 21.18
CA GLY A 437 -6.28 -5.55 21.86
C GLY A 437 -7.67 -5.22 22.38
N LEU A 438 -7.72 -4.03 22.98
CA LEU A 438 -8.94 -3.41 23.48
C LEU A 438 -9.12 -2.05 22.81
N GLU A 439 -10.34 -1.74 22.43
CA GLU A 439 -10.73 -0.47 21.82
C GLU A 439 -11.89 0.13 22.59
N LEU A 440 -11.77 1.40 22.91
CA LEU A 440 -12.80 2.21 23.55
C LEU A 440 -13.05 3.42 22.67
N ASP A 441 -14.32 3.69 22.36
CA ASP A 441 -14.73 4.97 21.81
C ASP A 441 -15.95 5.52 22.54
N PHE A 442 -16.05 6.84 22.59
CA PHE A 442 -17.21 7.52 23.15
C PHE A 442 -17.55 8.82 22.42
N VAL A 443 -18.82 9.16 22.47
CA VAL A 443 -19.36 10.45 22.04
C VAL A 443 -20.24 11.00 23.14
N LEU A 444 -19.88 12.16 23.69
CA LEU A 444 -20.63 12.89 24.71
C LEU A 444 -21.22 14.17 24.10
N ARG A 445 -22.54 14.30 24.15
CA ARG A 445 -23.31 15.48 23.67
C ARG A 445 -24.19 16.02 24.81
N PRO A 446 -23.61 16.75 25.78
CA PRO A 446 -24.38 17.23 26.93
C PRO A 446 -25.44 18.25 26.54
N ASN A 447 -25.26 18.91 25.40
CA ASN A 447 -26.19 19.89 24.85
C ASN A 447 -25.95 20.06 23.33
N ARG A 448 -26.76 20.91 22.67
CA ARG A 448 -26.73 21.14 21.22
C ARG A 448 -25.48 21.88 20.70
N TRP A 449 -24.70 22.50 21.55
CA TRP A 449 -23.56 23.31 21.12
C TRP A 449 -22.20 22.67 21.46
N LEU A 450 -22.16 21.55 22.21
CA LEU A 450 -20.93 20.87 22.60
C LEU A 450 -20.99 19.38 22.27
N ASP A 451 -19.98 18.89 21.52
CA ASP A 451 -19.67 17.47 21.38
C ASP A 451 -18.26 17.23 21.93
N VAL A 452 -18.09 16.17 22.68
CA VAL A 452 -16.78 15.62 23.06
C VAL A 452 -16.71 14.19 22.55
N THR A 453 -15.64 13.87 21.82
CA THR A 453 -15.38 12.52 21.30
C THR A 453 -14.06 12.01 21.82
N GLY A 454 -13.94 10.73 22.09
CA GLY A 454 -12.69 10.12 22.48
C GLY A 454 -12.56 8.72 21.96
N MET A 455 -11.32 8.29 21.75
CA MET A 455 -10.96 6.95 21.36
C MET A 455 -9.64 6.56 22.02
N LEU A 456 -9.54 5.29 22.44
CA LEU A 456 -8.33 4.66 22.92
C LEU A 456 -8.26 3.24 22.36
N SER A 457 -7.18 2.91 21.67
CA SER A 457 -6.87 1.56 21.22
C SER A 457 -5.57 1.08 21.86
N LEU A 458 -5.61 -0.07 22.49
CA LEU A 458 -4.48 -0.74 23.13
C LEU A 458 -4.24 -2.08 22.44
N GLY A 459 -3.21 -2.17 21.63
CA GLY A 459 -2.85 -3.36 20.88
C GLY A 459 -1.62 -4.08 21.43
N ASP A 460 -1.57 -5.39 21.19
CA ASP A 460 -0.40 -6.24 21.33
C ASP A 460 -0.26 -7.11 20.08
N TRP A 461 0.64 -6.72 19.17
CA TRP A 461 0.83 -7.33 17.86
C TRP A 461 2.23 -7.92 17.77
N GLN A 462 2.29 -9.22 17.49
CA GLN A 462 3.54 -9.98 17.45
C GLN A 462 3.53 -10.97 16.30
N TRP A 463 4.70 -11.29 15.78
CA TRP A 463 4.92 -12.46 14.95
C TRP A 463 4.71 -13.70 15.82
N ASP A 464 3.95 -14.68 15.34
CA ASP A 464 3.56 -15.87 16.14
C ASP A 464 4.27 -17.15 15.68
N SER A 465 5.02 -17.08 14.59
CA SER A 465 5.86 -18.16 14.09
C SER A 465 7.26 -17.68 13.70
N ASP A 466 8.24 -18.58 13.76
CA ASP A 466 9.45 -18.46 12.96
C ASP A 466 9.11 -18.71 11.49
N SER A 467 9.93 -18.22 10.57
CA SER A 467 9.69 -18.40 9.15
C SER A 467 10.91 -18.90 8.41
N LYS A 468 10.70 -19.79 7.44
CA LYS A 468 11.74 -20.31 6.56
C LYS A 468 11.35 -20.01 5.11
N GLY A 469 12.30 -19.53 4.33
CA GLY A 469 12.12 -19.28 2.91
C GLY A 469 13.33 -19.72 2.11
N TYR A 470 13.07 -20.01 0.84
CA TYR A 470 14.11 -20.35 -0.11
C TYR A 470 14.57 -19.10 -0.87
N ILE A 471 15.83 -19.10 -1.28
CA ILE A 471 16.50 -17.97 -1.89
C ILE A 471 16.51 -18.15 -3.41
N TYR A 472 16.09 -17.13 -4.12
CA TYR A 472 16.02 -17.09 -5.58
C TYR A 472 16.80 -15.89 -6.11
N ASP A 473 17.34 -16.03 -7.32
CA ASP A 473 17.88 -14.89 -8.06
C ASP A 473 16.74 -13.99 -8.61
N THR A 474 17.11 -12.94 -9.31
CA THR A 474 16.15 -12.01 -9.92
C THR A 474 15.35 -12.63 -11.07
N GLN A 475 15.79 -13.77 -11.61
CA GLN A 475 15.12 -14.54 -12.67
C GLN A 475 14.23 -15.66 -12.10
N GLY A 476 14.12 -15.77 -10.77
CA GLY A 476 13.37 -16.82 -10.10
C GLY A 476 14.05 -18.19 -10.15
N GLN A 477 15.36 -18.24 -10.43
CA GLN A 477 16.10 -19.49 -10.37
C GLN A 477 16.53 -19.76 -8.92
N PRO A 478 16.44 -21.02 -8.45
CA PRO A 478 16.93 -21.39 -7.13
C PRO A 478 18.43 -21.07 -7.01
N LEU A 479 18.80 -20.41 -5.92
CA LEU A 479 20.20 -20.28 -5.54
C LEU A 479 20.62 -21.49 -4.72
N THR A 480 21.81 -22.00 -4.98
CA THR A 480 22.32 -23.21 -4.31
C THR A 480 23.58 -22.91 -3.55
N LYS A 481 23.83 -23.71 -2.54
CA LYS A 481 25.07 -23.67 -1.77
C LYS A 481 26.20 -24.31 -2.59
N ALA A 482 27.19 -23.54 -3.01
CA ALA A 482 28.42 -24.11 -3.57
C ALA A 482 29.28 -24.76 -2.48
N LEU A 483 30.22 -25.63 -2.89
CA LEU A 483 31.12 -26.33 -1.97
C LEU A 483 32.00 -25.39 -1.13
N ASP A 484 32.30 -24.21 -1.62
CA ASP A 484 33.06 -23.17 -0.93
C ASP A 484 32.18 -22.27 -0.05
N GLY A 485 30.88 -22.57 0.08
CA GLY A 485 29.92 -21.77 0.83
C GLY A 485 29.33 -20.59 0.07
N THR A 486 29.74 -20.33 -1.17
CA THR A 486 29.12 -19.32 -2.03
C THR A 486 27.76 -19.79 -2.53
N VAL A 487 26.92 -18.86 -3.00
CA VAL A 487 25.61 -19.16 -3.57
C VAL A 487 25.68 -19.00 -5.08
N ALA A 488 25.22 -20.01 -5.82
CA ALA A 488 25.19 -20.03 -7.27
C ALA A 488 23.77 -20.30 -7.77
N SER A 489 23.38 -19.74 -8.92
CA SER A 489 22.08 -20.00 -9.52
C SER A 489 22.08 -21.25 -10.40
N GLY A 490 20.93 -21.91 -10.54
CA GLY A 490 20.65 -22.90 -11.56
C GLY A 490 20.89 -24.37 -11.20
N ILE A 491 20.94 -24.73 -9.91
CA ILE A 491 21.15 -26.13 -9.46
C ILE A 491 19.93 -26.64 -8.65
N MET A 492 19.88 -27.93 -8.45
CA MET A 492 18.76 -28.77 -8.00
C MET A 492 18.16 -28.41 -6.61
N ALA A 493 16.87 -28.71 -6.43
CA ALA A 493 16.08 -28.33 -5.26
C ALA A 493 16.60 -28.83 -3.89
N GLU A 494 17.28 -29.95 -3.86
CA GLU A 494 17.89 -30.52 -2.65
C GLU A 494 19.08 -29.72 -2.10
N ASP A 495 19.75 -28.94 -2.97
CA ASP A 495 20.84 -28.04 -2.59
C ASP A 495 20.38 -26.57 -2.47
N HIS A 496 19.08 -26.32 -2.56
CA HIS A 496 18.52 -25.00 -2.54
C HIS A 496 18.85 -24.24 -1.25
N ALA A 497 19.50 -23.09 -1.38
CA ALA A 497 19.82 -22.24 -0.23
C ALA A 497 18.55 -21.69 0.43
N TRP A 498 18.56 -21.64 1.75
CA TRP A 498 17.43 -21.17 2.54
C TRP A 498 17.85 -20.15 3.60
N LEU A 499 16.88 -19.35 4.02
CA LEU A 499 16.96 -18.44 5.14
C LEU A 499 15.89 -18.82 6.17
N ASN A 500 16.29 -18.91 7.43
CA ASN A 500 15.40 -19.10 8.56
C ASN A 500 15.43 -17.86 9.45
N LEU A 501 14.27 -17.25 9.71
CA LEU A 501 14.11 -16.11 10.59
C LEU A 501 13.51 -16.56 11.92
N LYS A 502 14.25 -16.40 12.99
CA LYS A 502 13.79 -16.60 14.36
C LYS A 502 13.08 -15.33 14.84
N GLN A 503 11.79 -15.22 14.49
CA GLN A 503 11.01 -14.00 14.73
C GLN A 503 9.80 -14.18 15.65
N LYS A 504 9.54 -15.40 16.13
CA LYS A 504 8.40 -15.64 17.04
C LYS A 504 8.51 -14.79 18.31
N GLY A 505 7.43 -14.09 18.64
CA GLY A 505 7.33 -13.18 19.78
C GLY A 505 7.83 -11.76 19.53
N ILE A 506 8.47 -11.49 18.40
CA ILE A 506 8.94 -10.16 18.01
C ILE A 506 7.75 -9.27 17.67
N LYS A 507 7.80 -7.99 18.08
CA LYS A 507 6.75 -7.01 17.78
C LYS A 507 6.62 -6.75 16.28
N VAL A 508 5.39 -6.68 15.81
CA VAL A 508 5.09 -6.22 14.44
C VAL A 508 5.32 -4.70 14.38
N GLY A 509 6.17 -4.27 13.46
CA GLY A 509 6.51 -2.87 13.23
C GLY A 509 5.61 -2.16 12.21
N GLY A 510 5.91 -0.87 11.97
CA GLY A 510 5.29 -0.04 10.93
C GLY A 510 3.93 0.55 11.31
N SER A 511 3.41 0.30 12.52
CA SER A 511 2.16 0.89 13.00
C SER A 511 2.11 1.00 14.52
N ALA A 512 1.58 2.10 15.03
CA ALA A 512 1.41 2.30 16.46
C ALA A 512 0.38 1.33 17.04
N GLN A 513 0.79 0.50 18.00
CA GLN A 513 -0.06 -0.47 18.68
C GLN A 513 -0.92 0.17 19.79
N THR A 514 -0.60 1.40 20.18
CA THR A 514 -1.42 2.22 21.08
C THR A 514 -1.75 3.53 20.38
N THR A 515 -3.04 3.84 20.25
CA THR A 515 -3.49 5.11 19.70
C THR A 515 -4.57 5.71 20.59
N GLY A 516 -4.53 7.04 20.75
CA GLY A 516 -5.53 7.79 21.49
C GLY A 516 -5.95 9.04 20.75
N ALA A 517 -7.23 9.40 20.83
CA ALA A 517 -7.74 10.63 20.28
C ALA A 517 -8.76 11.27 21.22
N LEU A 518 -8.75 12.61 21.30
CA LEU A 518 -9.72 13.40 22.02
C LEU A 518 -10.13 14.59 21.17
N GLY A 519 -11.42 14.67 20.83
CA GLY A 519 -11.99 15.74 20.03
C GLY A 519 -13.00 16.56 20.82
N VAL A 520 -12.96 17.87 20.66
CA VAL A 520 -13.95 18.80 21.22
C VAL A 520 -14.49 19.66 20.08
N THR A 521 -15.79 19.63 19.89
CA THR A 521 -16.48 20.47 18.90
C THR A 521 -17.46 21.39 19.59
N VAL A 522 -17.37 22.69 19.30
CA VAL A 522 -18.31 23.70 19.77
C VAL A 522 -19.05 24.34 18.60
N ARG A 523 -20.32 24.66 18.82
CA ARG A 523 -21.21 25.37 17.86
C ARG A 523 -21.74 26.64 18.52
N PRO A 524 -20.92 27.72 18.59
CA PRO A 524 -21.28 28.91 19.37
C PRO A 524 -22.44 29.69 18.76
N MET A 525 -22.66 29.53 17.44
CA MET A 525 -23.77 30.19 16.73
C MET A 525 -24.18 29.34 15.50
N LYS A 526 -25.35 29.68 14.94
CA LYS A 526 -25.87 29.00 13.75
C LYS A 526 -24.89 29.12 12.58
N GLY A 527 -24.56 27.98 12.00
CA GLY A 527 -23.63 27.88 10.86
C GLY A 527 -22.17 27.81 11.24
N LEU A 528 -21.74 28.21 12.46
CA LEU A 528 -20.35 28.14 12.89
C LEU A 528 -20.08 26.87 13.70
N ARG A 529 -19.03 26.15 13.33
CA ARG A 529 -18.48 25.00 14.04
C ARG A 529 -16.99 25.20 14.22
N VAL A 530 -16.48 24.97 15.41
CA VAL A 530 -15.04 24.97 15.73
C VAL A 530 -14.71 23.67 16.43
N SER A 531 -13.64 23.01 16.02
CA SER A 531 -13.20 21.75 16.61
C SER A 531 -11.71 21.79 16.93
N ALA A 532 -11.35 21.11 18.00
CA ALA A 532 -9.97 20.79 18.38
C ALA A 532 -9.86 19.28 18.53
N ASP A 533 -8.91 18.67 17.84
CA ASP A 533 -8.72 17.22 17.78
C ASP A 533 -7.26 16.90 18.15
N TRP A 534 -7.06 16.26 19.29
CA TRP A 534 -5.76 15.79 19.76
C TRP A 534 -5.62 14.30 19.50
N ASN A 535 -4.48 13.89 18.92
CA ASN A 535 -4.15 12.52 18.59
C ASN A 535 -2.79 12.16 19.22
N ALA A 536 -2.66 10.92 19.69
CA ALA A 536 -1.42 10.38 20.25
C ALA A 536 -1.15 8.96 19.74
N TYR A 537 0.13 8.64 19.54
CA TYR A 537 0.64 7.39 18.99
C TYR A 537 1.75 6.87 19.87
N GLY A 538 1.65 5.62 20.29
CA GLY A 538 2.65 4.98 21.13
C GLY A 538 2.76 3.49 20.86
N ASN A 539 3.74 2.85 21.48
CA ASN A 539 4.06 1.44 21.20
C ASN A 539 4.17 1.20 19.69
N ASN A 540 4.77 2.15 18.97
CA ASN A 540 5.15 2.02 17.58
C ASN A 540 6.55 1.42 17.52
N TYR A 541 6.77 0.47 16.64
CA TYR A 541 8.05 -0.21 16.47
C TYR A 541 8.53 -0.05 15.03
N ALA A 542 9.85 0.09 14.86
CA ALA A 542 10.46 0.07 13.54
C ALA A 542 10.15 -1.25 12.84
N ASP A 543 9.91 -1.24 11.53
CA ASP A 543 9.88 -2.50 10.77
C ASP A 543 11.31 -3.01 10.58
N PHE A 544 11.47 -4.31 10.33
CA PHE A 544 12.79 -4.88 10.11
C PHE A 544 12.96 -5.44 8.70
N TYR A 545 14.17 -5.39 8.20
CA TYR A 545 14.59 -6.02 6.96
C TYR A 545 15.74 -7.00 7.24
N ILE A 546 15.99 -7.91 6.31
CA ILE A 546 17.15 -8.78 6.36
C ILE A 546 18.36 -7.95 5.96
N GLY A 547 19.15 -7.48 6.93
CA GLY A 547 20.16 -6.45 6.74
C GLY A 547 21.23 -6.77 5.70
N SER A 548 21.93 -5.74 5.26
CA SER A 548 23.10 -5.83 4.36
C SER A 548 24.27 -6.65 4.94
N ASN A 549 24.32 -6.80 6.26
CA ASN A 549 25.34 -7.59 6.96
C ASN A 549 25.02 -9.10 6.95
N THR A 550 23.80 -9.46 6.53
CA THR A 550 23.43 -10.87 6.33
C THR A 550 23.80 -11.21 4.89
N SER A 551 25.07 -11.50 4.62
CA SER A 551 25.44 -12.06 3.34
C SER A 551 24.77 -13.43 3.22
N LEU A 552 23.90 -13.59 2.21
CA LEU A 552 23.23 -14.85 1.93
C LEU A 552 24.22 -15.82 1.26
N ASN A 553 25.16 -16.34 2.04
CA ASN A 553 26.18 -17.28 1.61
C ASN A 553 25.72 -18.71 1.90
N GLY A 554 24.63 -19.14 1.26
CA GLY A 554 24.05 -20.46 1.51
C GLY A 554 23.01 -20.45 2.62
N ASN A 555 22.87 -21.56 3.33
CA ASN A 555 21.88 -21.72 4.40
C ASN A 555 22.22 -20.84 5.61
N SER A 556 21.28 -20.00 6.02
CA SER A 556 21.49 -19.03 7.10
C SER A 556 20.31 -19.00 8.06
N THR A 557 20.60 -18.80 9.34
CA THR A 557 19.60 -18.51 10.37
C THR A 557 19.90 -17.14 10.94
N VAL A 558 18.87 -16.31 11.03
CA VAL A 558 18.92 -14.97 11.60
C VAL A 558 18.05 -14.93 12.85
N ASP A 559 18.64 -14.65 13.99
CA ASP A 559 17.92 -14.35 15.22
C ASP A 559 17.46 -12.90 15.16
N VAL A 560 16.16 -12.71 14.89
CA VAL A 560 15.57 -11.38 14.82
C VAL A 560 15.54 -10.77 16.22
N LYS A 561 16.07 -9.56 16.35
CA LYS A 561 16.05 -8.79 17.59
C LYS A 561 14.77 -7.96 17.70
N ASP A 562 14.39 -7.61 18.94
CA ASP A 562 13.29 -6.69 19.14
C ASP A 562 13.56 -5.36 18.41
N PRO A 563 12.64 -4.92 17.55
CA PRO A 563 12.83 -3.69 16.79
C PRO A 563 12.81 -2.46 17.71
N TRP A 564 13.46 -1.40 17.28
CA TRP A 564 13.46 -0.14 18.02
C TRP A 564 12.04 0.36 18.28
N LYS A 565 11.77 0.67 19.54
CA LYS A 565 10.51 1.29 19.96
C LYS A 565 10.58 2.79 19.72
N ILE A 566 9.81 3.25 18.75
CA ILE A 566 9.70 4.66 18.38
C ILE A 566 9.12 5.46 19.56
N PRO A 567 9.68 6.64 19.89
CA PRO A 567 9.12 7.52 20.91
C PRO A 567 7.66 7.91 20.63
N TRP A 568 6.92 8.22 21.70
CA TRP A 568 5.53 8.68 21.56
C TRP A 568 5.44 9.94 20.71
N GLY A 569 4.49 9.93 19.77
CA GLY A 569 4.12 11.07 18.96
C GLY A 569 2.74 11.59 19.34
N HIS A 570 2.51 12.89 19.17
CA HIS A 570 1.18 13.48 19.33
C HIS A 570 1.00 14.70 18.44
N GLN A 571 -0.25 15.04 18.17
CA GLN A 571 -0.61 16.16 17.30
C GLN A 571 -1.93 16.77 17.78
N LEU A 572 -2.01 18.10 17.73
CA LEU A 572 -3.24 18.85 17.92
C LEU A 572 -3.63 19.57 16.63
N ASP A 573 -4.85 19.33 16.17
CA ASP A 573 -5.42 19.95 14.99
C ASP A 573 -6.59 20.85 15.39
N LEU A 574 -6.67 22.03 14.77
CA LEU A 574 -7.80 22.93 14.90
C LEU A 574 -8.53 23.06 13.57
N SER A 575 -9.86 23.04 13.62
CA SER A 575 -10.69 23.27 12.44
C SER A 575 -11.85 24.22 12.75
N ALA A 576 -12.20 25.02 11.76
CA ALA A 576 -13.39 25.87 11.81
C ALA A 576 -14.16 25.77 10.48
N SER A 577 -15.48 25.80 10.56
CA SER A 577 -16.31 25.89 9.36
C SER A 577 -17.48 26.83 9.59
N TYR A 578 -17.82 27.61 8.53
CA TYR A 578 -18.97 28.50 8.55
C TYR A 578 -19.84 28.26 7.33
N ALA A 579 -21.09 27.86 7.59
CA ALA A 579 -22.11 27.65 6.59
C ALA A 579 -23.02 28.87 6.45
N PHE A 580 -23.18 29.38 5.25
CA PHE A 580 -23.99 30.57 4.95
C PHE A 580 -24.73 30.41 3.61
N LYS A 581 -25.65 31.32 3.35
CA LYS A 581 -26.39 31.36 2.09
C LYS A 581 -26.09 32.66 1.34
N ILE A 582 -25.96 32.56 0.02
CA ILE A 582 -25.90 33.68 -0.93
C ILE A 582 -27.04 33.49 -1.92
N GLY A 583 -28.15 34.20 -1.72
CA GLY A 583 -29.38 33.96 -2.47
C GLY A 583 -29.90 32.52 -2.24
N ASN A 584 -30.04 31.75 -3.32
CA ASN A 584 -30.48 30.36 -3.28
C ASN A 584 -29.33 29.36 -3.11
N VAL A 585 -28.09 29.81 -3.18
CA VAL A 585 -26.89 28.98 -3.09
C VAL A 585 -26.46 28.83 -1.65
N ARG A 586 -26.14 27.58 -1.23
CA ARG A 586 -25.53 27.30 0.07
C ARG A 586 -24.02 27.19 -0.08
N ALA A 587 -23.29 27.95 0.71
CA ALA A 587 -21.84 27.89 0.75
C ALA A 587 -21.34 27.52 2.15
N THR A 588 -20.22 26.84 2.22
CA THR A 588 -19.50 26.58 3.47
C THR A 588 -18.01 26.81 3.24
N ILE A 589 -17.42 27.67 4.04
CA ILE A 589 -15.97 27.82 4.11
C ILE A 589 -15.42 26.98 5.26
N TYR A 590 -14.29 26.31 5.01
CA TYR A 590 -13.56 25.51 6.02
C TYR A 590 -12.13 26.02 6.09
N GLY A 591 -11.62 26.11 7.32
CA GLY A 591 -10.22 26.38 7.60
C GLY A 591 -9.70 25.34 8.58
N ASN A 592 -8.51 24.77 8.30
CA ASN A 592 -7.85 23.83 9.21
C ASN A 592 -6.41 24.28 9.46
N VAL A 593 -5.97 24.11 10.71
CA VAL A 593 -4.57 24.21 11.11
C VAL A 593 -4.20 22.85 11.70
N ASN A 594 -3.39 22.07 10.97
CA ASN A 594 -2.93 20.79 11.47
C ASN A 594 -1.61 20.99 12.21
N ASN A 595 -1.39 20.19 13.25
CA ASN A 595 -0.21 20.23 14.09
C ASN A 595 0.06 21.66 14.63
N VAL A 596 -0.85 22.17 15.42
CA VAL A 596 -0.80 23.54 15.99
C VAL A 596 0.50 23.81 16.76
N TYR A 597 1.05 22.76 17.41
CA TYR A 597 2.30 22.86 18.18
C TYR A 597 3.56 22.94 17.30
N ASP A 598 3.45 22.67 15.98
CA ASP A 598 4.59 22.56 15.05
C ASP A 598 5.64 21.54 15.53
N TYR A 599 5.16 20.44 16.10
CA TYR A 599 6.00 19.38 16.68
C TYR A 599 6.19 18.24 15.70
N ASN A 600 7.45 17.97 15.34
CA ASN A 600 7.81 16.84 14.49
C ASN A 600 8.16 15.63 15.36
N TYR A 601 7.40 14.56 15.23
CA TYR A 601 7.69 13.26 15.84
C TYR A 601 8.03 12.22 14.78
N ILE A 602 8.72 11.15 15.20
CA ILE A 602 9.07 10.07 14.29
C ILE A 602 7.82 9.21 14.06
N MET A 603 7.43 9.09 12.79
CA MET A 603 6.27 8.30 12.38
C MET A 603 6.64 6.88 12.03
N ASP A 604 7.81 6.70 11.41
CA ASP A 604 8.27 5.43 10.85
C ASP A 604 9.78 5.35 10.86
N ALA A 605 10.31 4.14 10.97
CA ALA A 605 11.72 3.82 10.90
C ALA A 605 11.92 2.34 10.55
N GLN A 606 13.10 2.00 10.04
CA GLN A 606 13.49 0.62 9.78
C GLN A 606 14.79 0.27 10.50
N CYS A 607 14.95 -1.02 10.85
CA CYS A 607 16.18 -1.58 11.41
C CYS A 607 16.55 -2.90 10.73
N ALA A 608 17.79 -3.33 10.83
CA ALA A 608 18.15 -4.66 10.36
C ALA A 608 17.66 -5.73 11.37
N ALA A 609 17.23 -6.88 10.85
CA ALA A 609 16.66 -7.96 11.66
C ALA A 609 17.59 -8.46 12.77
N ALA A 610 18.90 -8.49 12.54
CA ALA A 610 19.89 -8.97 13.50
C ALA A 610 20.46 -7.88 14.42
N ASP A 611 20.14 -6.61 14.18
CA ASP A 611 20.68 -5.48 14.94
C ASP A 611 19.83 -5.24 16.20
N GLU A 612 20.48 -4.83 17.28
CA GLU A 612 19.76 -4.38 18.48
C GLU A 612 18.85 -3.19 18.17
N GLY A 613 17.64 -3.23 18.71
CA GLY A 613 16.61 -2.20 18.52
C GLY A 613 16.89 -0.90 19.28
N ILE A 614 17.97 -0.24 18.92
CA ILE A 614 18.40 1.06 19.46
C ILE A 614 18.36 2.12 18.35
N TRP A 615 18.23 3.38 18.74
CA TRP A 615 18.08 4.48 17.79
C TRP A 615 19.27 4.67 16.84
N GLN A 616 20.48 4.23 17.22
CA GLN A 616 21.68 4.30 16.37
C GLN A 616 21.63 3.34 15.18
N ASN A 617 20.86 2.25 15.29
CA ASN A 617 20.78 1.21 14.27
C ASN A 617 19.61 1.41 13.30
N VAL A 618 18.76 2.42 13.52
CA VAL A 618 17.62 2.68 12.63
C VAL A 618 18.02 3.53 11.43
N TYR A 619 17.34 3.27 10.33
CA TYR A 619 17.45 4.06 9.10
C TYR A 619 16.05 4.30 8.50
N ALA A 620 15.97 5.00 7.37
CA ALA A 620 14.71 5.41 6.76
C ALA A 620 13.76 6.10 7.74
N VAL A 621 14.33 6.91 8.67
CA VAL A 621 13.57 7.60 9.70
C VAL A 621 12.74 8.71 9.06
N MET A 622 11.44 8.64 9.23
CA MET A 622 10.48 9.62 8.73
C MET A 622 9.83 10.38 9.87
N TYR A 623 9.88 11.70 9.75
CA TYR A 623 9.22 12.61 10.69
C TYR A 623 7.84 13.03 10.20
N SER A 624 6.94 13.29 11.13
CA SER A 624 5.63 13.89 10.86
C SER A 624 5.78 15.26 10.22
N PHE A 625 4.71 15.72 9.56
CA PHE A 625 4.68 17.09 9.09
C PHE A 625 4.59 18.05 10.29
N GLY A 626 5.28 19.17 10.20
CA GLY A 626 5.05 20.32 11.07
C GLY A 626 3.69 20.96 10.76
N ARG A 627 3.49 22.20 11.20
CA ARG A 627 2.22 22.90 11.02
C ARG A 627 1.89 23.10 9.54
N THR A 628 0.66 22.73 9.17
CA THR A 628 0.11 22.96 7.83
C THR A 628 -1.25 23.64 7.91
N TYR A 629 -1.62 24.34 6.82
CA TYR A 629 -2.87 25.09 6.71
C TYR A 629 -3.64 24.66 5.48
N THR A 630 -4.96 24.55 5.60
CA THR A 630 -5.84 24.31 4.45
C THR A 630 -7.08 25.18 4.52
N VAL A 631 -7.50 25.70 3.38
CA VAL A 631 -8.77 26.41 3.22
C VAL A 631 -9.56 25.75 2.09
N ARG A 632 -10.85 25.53 2.32
CA ARG A 632 -11.77 24.94 1.33
C ARG A 632 -13.07 25.72 1.29
N LEU A 633 -13.54 26.00 0.09
CA LEU A 633 -14.89 26.52 -0.19
C LEU A 633 -15.73 25.41 -0.83
N LYS A 634 -16.89 25.11 -0.23
CA LYS A 634 -17.90 24.21 -0.81
C LYS A 634 -19.13 25.02 -1.20
N ILE A 635 -19.58 24.88 -2.42
CA ILE A 635 -20.79 25.53 -2.96
C ILE A 635 -21.76 24.44 -3.41
N ASN A 636 -23.02 24.55 -2.98
CA ASN A 636 -24.09 23.64 -3.38
C ASN A 636 -25.18 24.47 -4.09
N PHE A 637 -25.49 24.10 -5.32
CA PHE A 637 -26.46 24.73 -6.21
C PHE A 637 -27.82 24.04 -6.14
#